data_f8c9b4684c001f835832a59c6756e0eb
#
_entry.id   f8c9b4684c001f835832a59c6756e0eb
#
_cell.length_a   1.000
_cell.length_b   1.000
_cell.length_c   1.000
_cell.angle_alpha   90.00
_cell.angle_beta   90.00
_cell.angle_gamma   90.00
#
_symmetry.space_group_name_H-M   'P 1'
#
loop_
_entity.id
_entity.type
_entity.pdbx_description
1 polymer ?
#
loop_
_entity_poly.entity_id
_entity_poly.type
_entity_poly.pdbx_seq_one_letter_code
_entity_poly.pdbx_strand_id
1 'polypeptide(L)'
;MSATNNHTLSSVPTTTTTKNQFISSSSAPRNSLGSSITTSTTFREKYVVLIETIFNYKDDTNKPFEREDVFWDELFLLKINSGFLENSIVLQTEEELIQMEQTILNPLCLKCLFYMNDDSPIRRANAIHTLCIIFKALFSKRWNNFSVRVMSLVCGFQNADEFFKILLTRSCQLLSKDVKKVKQMVLALFIILLTGADNANQNAIIDYFTLVDVFDPLLNVIEDITFSLKMKKNAIICLSLLCNYRKYEISDNKYISHIASIQKPSSMIALADMITSALFVWNEAFEQTIQQQSLVSYVWSSIFGSSSNDTTKKARSVNETSGSLLLFYELANHNNDFVGSMTRSLAQMTDDTQDVLSKNIKDQLDQMQKTKVVKSCPLIFQEFLKFCSVLFQEPFYTTKYVAVGSNSKSSEDITSQYYTHFCLLIILCLIEKKVFKKYIFDINTKLDFFLFKKENGVFVKNQYHGFGTVAKVLMELLIDFVFHHLQRKHFPVDLTIRALSAIHLLICQSRKYRVRFAVDWDTLWNALTKICDIVAKDECSKDLEKASLVLEKVLKLFNLGILKGEAFLPTRKHHEQMIYQFIRHSSVFDQLTDWIERNLKKVNPNRQLLTNISTIISQIGEEIDMKHGSYPSEDQVYLIIKQTYPNLKLTDFQTLEDVDEYVENPNETNFFTQLMRVFIFDCKTLVNNSFLSQKNN
;
A
#
# COMPACT_ATOMS: atom_id res chain seq x y z
N MET A 1 -58.87 -13.54 25.70
CA MET A 1 -59.21 -12.57 26.75
C MET A 1 -58.57 -11.28 26.25
N SER A 2 -59.31 -10.50 25.56
CA SER A 2 -60.14 -9.34 25.91
C SER A 2 -59.19 -8.17 26.27
N ALA A 3 -59.19 -7.10 25.68
CA ALA A 3 -60.16 -6.18 25.10
C ALA A 3 -59.55 -4.79 25.30
N THR A 4 -59.54 -4.00 24.40
CA THR A 4 -60.43 -2.94 23.87
C THR A 4 -59.93 -1.57 24.25
N ASN A 5 -59.85 -0.72 23.46
CA ASN A 5 -60.64 0.29 22.69
C ASN A 5 -60.02 1.66 22.94
N ASN A 6 -59.95 2.47 22.05
CA ASN A 6 -60.71 3.32 21.12
C ASN A 6 -60.38 4.78 21.33
N HIS A 7 -60.31 5.53 20.40
CA HIS A 7 -61.03 6.54 19.57
C HIS A 7 -60.22 7.84 19.50
N THR A 8 -60.21 8.70 18.57
CA THR A 8 -60.92 9.01 17.34
C THR A 8 -60.24 10.17 16.66
N LEU A 9 -60.12 10.15 15.35
CA LEU A 9 -60.62 11.10 14.34
C LEU A 9 -60.32 12.61 14.55
N SER A 10 -59.88 13.35 13.59
CA SER A 10 -60.30 13.73 12.24
C SER A 10 -59.36 14.81 11.71
N SER A 11 -59.13 15.22 10.54
CA SER A 11 -59.77 15.10 9.21
C SER A 11 -58.90 15.83 8.18
N VAL A 12 -58.89 15.29 6.99
CA VAL A 12 -58.33 15.86 5.75
C VAL A 12 -59.29 16.99 5.25
N PRO A 13 -58.87 17.94 4.42
CA PRO A 13 -59.12 17.71 3.01
C PRO A 13 -58.05 18.15 1.98
N THR A 14 -58.00 17.36 0.95
CA THR A 14 -57.53 17.47 -0.42
C THR A 14 -58.10 18.68 -1.19
N THR A 15 -57.36 19.15 -2.19
CA THR A 15 -57.77 19.41 -3.62
C THR A 15 -56.65 20.19 -4.31
N THR A 16 -56.19 19.92 -5.43
CA THR A 16 -56.37 19.44 -6.75
C THR A 16 -55.56 20.28 -7.74
N THR A 17 -54.77 19.57 -8.51
CA THR A 17 -54.26 19.77 -9.87
C THR A 17 -54.81 20.92 -10.71
N THR A 18 -53.97 21.60 -11.50
CA THR A 18 -54.15 21.69 -12.97
C THR A 18 -52.88 22.06 -13.74
N LYS A 19 -52.69 21.35 -14.84
CA LYS A 19 -51.76 21.57 -15.96
C LYS A 19 -52.30 22.65 -16.91
N ASN A 20 -51.40 23.33 -17.66
CA ASN A 20 -51.42 23.60 -19.11
C ASN A 20 -50.29 24.55 -19.46
N GLN A 21 -49.35 24.23 -20.29
CA GLN A 21 -49.20 24.09 -21.74
C GLN A 21 -49.37 25.40 -22.54
N PHE A 22 -48.23 25.76 -23.18
CA PHE A 22 -47.96 26.37 -24.51
C PHE A 22 -48.74 27.61 -24.93
N ILE A 23 -48.03 28.62 -25.48
CA ILE A 23 -47.94 28.97 -26.90
C ILE A 23 -47.07 30.22 -27.10
N SER A 24 -46.31 30.19 -28.20
CA SER A 24 -45.47 31.21 -28.82
C SER A 24 -46.20 32.43 -29.37
N SER A 25 -45.55 33.59 -29.43
CA SER A 25 -45.35 34.37 -30.67
C SER A 25 -44.94 35.81 -30.43
N SER A 26 -43.84 36.18 -31.05
CA SER A 26 -43.49 37.42 -31.78
C SER A 26 -44.17 38.75 -31.45
N SER A 27 -43.38 39.77 -31.17
CA SER A 27 -43.25 41.06 -31.91
C SER A 27 -42.76 42.18 -30.99
N ALA A 28 -41.67 42.83 -31.35
CA ALA A 28 -41.26 44.16 -30.87
C ALA A 28 -42.17 45.22 -31.54
N PRO A 29 -42.27 46.48 -31.01
CA PRO A 29 -41.17 47.41 -31.01
C PRO A 29 -41.13 48.51 -29.90
N ARG A 30 -39.91 49.04 -29.72
CA ARG A 30 -39.47 50.41 -29.47
C ARG A 30 -40.01 51.29 -28.32
N ASN A 31 -38.99 51.78 -27.58
CA ASN A 31 -38.78 53.13 -26.98
C ASN A 31 -39.46 53.46 -25.67
N SER A 32 -38.67 53.59 -24.57
CA SER A 32 -38.12 54.88 -24.12
C SER A 32 -37.51 54.74 -22.72
N LEU A 33 -36.33 55.29 -22.60
CA LEU A 33 -35.65 55.89 -21.43
C LEU A 33 -36.21 55.59 -20.02
N GLY A 34 -35.32 54.94 -19.25
CA GLY A 34 -35.39 54.88 -17.81
C GLY A 34 -34.18 54.08 -17.28
N SER A 35 -33.01 54.74 -17.26
CA SER A 35 -31.80 54.17 -16.65
C SER A 35 -31.98 54.08 -15.14
N SER A 36 -32.41 52.93 -14.68
CA SER A 36 -32.11 52.49 -13.32
C SER A 36 -31.01 51.41 -13.39
N ILE A 37 -29.80 51.86 -13.19
CA ILE A 37 -28.65 50.97 -12.91
C ILE A 37 -28.96 50.32 -11.57
N THR A 38 -29.63 49.16 -11.59
CA THR A 38 -29.58 48.25 -10.46
C THR A 38 -28.21 47.59 -10.50
N THR A 39 -27.22 48.28 -9.91
CA THR A 39 -26.00 47.60 -9.44
C THR A 39 -26.45 46.56 -8.44
N SER A 40 -26.58 45.32 -8.90
CA SER A 40 -26.55 44.16 -8.00
C SER A 40 -25.20 44.19 -7.31
N THR A 41 -25.14 44.79 -6.14
CA THR A 41 -24.04 44.65 -5.21
C THR A 41 -24.01 43.18 -4.80
N THR A 42 -23.37 42.36 -5.60
CA THR A 42 -22.99 41.01 -5.18
C THR A 42 -22.13 41.18 -3.94
N PHE A 43 -22.64 40.75 -2.79
CA PHE A 43 -21.93 40.78 -1.52
C PHE A 43 -20.66 39.94 -1.68
N ARG A 44 -19.50 40.58 -1.87
CA ARG A 44 -18.23 39.91 -1.98
C ARG A 44 -17.77 39.50 -0.58
N GLU A 45 -17.27 38.25 -0.44
CA GLU A 45 -16.66 37.81 0.80
C GLU A 45 -15.49 38.75 1.17
N LYS A 46 -15.44 39.23 2.41
CA LYS A 46 -14.40 40.13 2.89
C LYS A 46 -12.98 39.54 2.68
N TYR A 47 -12.82 38.22 2.89
CA TYR A 47 -11.56 37.53 2.62
C TYR A 47 -11.08 37.70 1.17
N VAL A 48 -12.00 37.55 0.20
CA VAL A 48 -11.71 37.73 -1.23
C VAL A 48 -11.22 39.16 -1.50
N VAL A 49 -11.90 40.17 -0.94
CA VAL A 49 -11.50 41.56 -1.12
C VAL A 49 -10.11 41.83 -0.55
N LEU A 50 -9.77 41.26 0.62
CA LEU A 50 -8.46 41.47 1.22
C LEU A 50 -7.35 40.77 0.39
N ILE A 51 -7.60 39.55 -0.14
CA ILE A 51 -6.67 38.87 -1.01
C ILE A 51 -6.51 39.60 -2.34
N GLU A 52 -7.61 40.09 -2.97
CA GLU A 52 -7.50 40.92 -4.17
C GLU A 52 -6.63 42.18 -3.93
N THR A 53 -6.72 42.80 -2.76
CA THR A 53 -5.89 43.94 -2.38
C THR A 53 -4.40 43.56 -2.33
N ILE A 54 -4.06 42.35 -1.94
CA ILE A 54 -2.68 41.86 -1.90
C ILE A 54 -2.16 41.56 -3.33
N PHE A 55 -2.94 40.88 -4.16
CA PHE A 55 -2.50 40.41 -5.48
C PHE A 55 -2.63 41.43 -6.62
N ASN A 56 -3.55 42.40 -6.52
CA ASN A 56 -3.75 43.44 -7.55
C ASN A 56 -2.94 44.73 -7.28
N TYR A 57 -1.95 44.66 -6.43
CA TYR A 57 -1.09 45.80 -6.09
C TYR A 57 -0.28 46.24 -7.31
N LYS A 58 -0.52 47.48 -7.76
CA LYS A 58 0.17 48.12 -8.91
C LYS A 58 0.83 49.45 -8.59
N ASP A 59 0.75 49.95 -7.36
CA ASP A 59 1.16 51.31 -7.03
C ASP A 59 2.06 51.40 -5.79
N ASP A 60 3.19 52.14 -5.88
CA ASP A 60 4.22 52.30 -4.86
C ASP A 60 3.71 53.02 -3.56
N THR A 61 2.55 53.64 -3.61
CA THR A 61 2.04 54.50 -2.51
C THR A 61 1.25 53.73 -1.45
N ASN A 62 0.92 52.44 -1.65
CA ASN A 62 0.06 51.68 -0.75
C ASN A 62 0.53 50.22 -0.62
N LYS A 63 1.80 50.01 -0.21
CA LYS A 63 2.37 48.70 -0.04
C LYS A 63 1.53 47.85 0.95
N PRO A 64 0.86 46.78 0.53
CA PRO A 64 -0.04 46.00 1.39
C PRO A 64 0.69 45.43 2.62
N PHE A 65 2.01 45.25 2.54
CA PHE A 65 2.83 44.69 3.60
C PHE A 65 3.34 45.72 4.61
N GLU A 66 3.20 47.04 4.33
CA GLU A 66 3.47 48.14 5.26
C GLU A 66 2.20 48.53 6.03
N ARG A 67 1.05 47.89 5.79
CA ARG A 67 -0.19 48.16 6.52
C ARG A 67 -0.05 47.73 7.97
N GLU A 68 -0.83 48.44 8.82
CA GLU A 68 -0.92 48.19 10.25
C GLU A 68 -1.29 46.73 10.53
N ASP A 69 -0.86 46.18 11.65
CA ASP A 69 -1.14 44.82 12.09
C ASP A 69 -2.63 44.46 12.06
N VAL A 70 -3.52 45.47 12.22
CA VAL A 70 -4.98 45.30 12.13
C VAL A 70 -5.45 44.66 10.82
N PHE A 71 -4.80 44.94 9.67
CA PHE A 71 -5.14 44.34 8.39
C PHE A 71 -4.84 42.83 8.40
N TRP A 72 -3.67 42.44 8.91
CA TRP A 72 -3.24 41.04 8.97
C TRP A 72 -4.00 40.28 10.04
N ASP A 73 -4.26 40.89 11.19
CA ASP A 73 -5.08 40.34 12.26
C ASP A 73 -6.46 39.96 11.76
N GLU A 74 -7.06 40.85 10.95
CA GLU A 74 -8.36 40.63 10.35
C GLU A 74 -8.30 39.53 9.28
N LEU A 75 -7.32 39.54 8.38
CA LEU A 75 -7.16 38.57 7.32
C LEU A 75 -7.07 37.13 7.88
N PHE A 76 -6.26 36.94 8.93
CA PHE A 76 -6.07 35.61 9.52
C PHE A 76 -7.19 35.19 10.49
N LEU A 77 -8.13 36.10 10.86
CA LEU A 77 -9.36 35.72 11.57
C LEU A 77 -10.49 35.27 10.65
N LEU A 78 -10.46 35.65 9.37
CA LEU A 78 -11.53 35.33 8.43
C LEU A 78 -11.49 33.87 7.99
N LYS A 79 -12.65 33.32 7.61
CA LYS A 79 -12.74 32.04 6.95
C LYS A 79 -12.04 32.11 5.59
N ILE A 80 -11.05 31.27 5.38
CA ILE A 80 -10.25 31.25 4.15
C ILE A 80 -11.09 30.72 2.98
N ASN A 81 -11.14 31.48 1.89
CA ASN A 81 -11.61 30.97 0.60
C ASN A 81 -10.42 30.33 -0.14
N SER A 82 -10.23 29.02 0.11
CA SER A 82 -9.09 28.27 -0.42
C SER A 82 -9.05 28.25 -1.94
N GLY A 83 -10.23 28.15 -2.60
CA GLY A 83 -10.31 28.11 -4.05
C GLY A 83 -9.92 29.44 -4.69
N PHE A 84 -10.29 30.57 -4.08
CA PHE A 84 -9.92 31.87 -4.56
C PHE A 84 -8.41 32.13 -4.45
N LEU A 85 -7.83 31.86 -3.26
CA LEU A 85 -6.39 32.02 -3.06
C LEU A 85 -5.56 31.08 -3.97
N GLU A 86 -5.98 29.82 -4.10
CA GLU A 86 -5.32 28.85 -4.99
C GLU A 86 -5.34 29.35 -6.45
N ASN A 87 -6.49 29.80 -6.93
CA ASN A 87 -6.64 30.34 -8.29
C ASN A 87 -5.81 31.61 -8.52
N SER A 88 -5.69 32.48 -7.51
CA SER A 88 -4.87 33.70 -7.60
C SER A 88 -3.38 33.40 -7.88
N ILE A 89 -2.92 32.17 -7.61
CA ILE A 89 -1.56 31.72 -7.86
C ILE A 89 -1.49 30.82 -9.11
N VAL A 90 -2.42 29.86 -9.23
CA VAL A 90 -2.40 28.86 -10.31
C VAL A 90 -2.62 29.50 -11.68
N LEU A 91 -3.42 30.54 -11.78
CA LEU A 91 -3.72 31.23 -13.04
C LEU A 91 -2.56 32.14 -13.54
N GLN A 92 -1.61 32.50 -12.67
CA GLN A 92 -0.45 33.30 -13.08
C GLN A 92 0.53 32.47 -13.90
N THR A 93 1.22 33.10 -14.85
CA THR A 93 2.36 32.50 -15.58
C THR A 93 3.59 32.40 -14.68
N GLU A 94 4.64 31.71 -15.14
CA GLU A 94 5.91 31.64 -14.40
C GLU A 94 6.55 33.03 -14.26
N GLU A 95 6.51 33.84 -15.34
CA GLU A 95 7.05 35.20 -15.38
C GLU A 95 6.33 36.14 -14.42
N GLU A 96 4.99 36.07 -14.37
CA GLU A 96 4.19 36.85 -13.44
C GLU A 96 4.49 36.48 -11.97
N LEU A 97 4.63 35.18 -11.66
CA LEU A 97 4.99 34.74 -10.32
C LEU A 97 6.39 35.20 -9.90
N ILE A 98 7.35 35.25 -10.83
CA ILE A 98 8.69 35.78 -10.58
C ILE A 98 8.62 37.29 -10.28
N GLN A 99 7.80 38.05 -11.01
CA GLN A 99 7.60 39.47 -10.72
C GLN A 99 6.95 39.70 -9.35
N MET A 100 6.09 38.80 -8.91
CA MET A 100 5.43 38.82 -7.60
C MET A 100 6.29 38.27 -6.45
N GLU A 101 7.45 37.68 -6.73
CA GLU A 101 8.29 37.01 -5.74
C GLU A 101 8.58 37.89 -4.53
N GLN A 102 9.24 39.01 -4.74
CA GLN A 102 9.70 39.91 -3.67
C GLN A 102 8.58 40.85 -3.15
N THR A 103 7.61 41.16 -3.99
CA THR A 103 6.59 42.14 -3.66
C THR A 103 5.36 41.53 -2.99
N ILE A 104 5.04 40.28 -3.27
CA ILE A 104 3.80 39.64 -2.79
C ILE A 104 4.09 38.33 -2.09
N LEU A 105 4.74 37.33 -2.77
CA LEU A 105 4.81 35.97 -2.28
C LEU A 105 5.72 35.81 -1.06
N ASN A 106 6.96 36.36 -1.13
CA ASN A 106 7.88 36.29 0.01
C ASN A 106 7.31 37.01 1.25
N PRO A 107 6.82 38.29 1.16
CA PRO A 107 6.22 38.97 2.31
C PRO A 107 5.00 38.24 2.86
N LEU A 108 4.13 37.67 2.02
CA LEU A 108 2.95 36.92 2.47
C LEU A 108 3.35 35.66 3.26
N CYS A 109 4.33 34.92 2.75
CA CYS A 109 4.83 33.72 3.46
C CYS A 109 5.53 34.10 4.78
N LEU A 110 6.27 35.19 4.83
CA LEU A 110 6.88 35.71 6.07
C LEU A 110 5.82 36.15 7.09
N LYS A 111 4.73 36.83 6.66
CA LYS A 111 3.60 37.15 7.54
C LYS A 111 2.91 35.88 8.04
N CYS A 112 2.69 34.88 7.20
CA CYS A 112 2.19 33.59 7.67
C CYS A 112 3.11 32.96 8.73
N LEU A 113 4.42 32.97 8.50
CA LEU A 113 5.40 32.46 9.46
C LEU A 113 5.35 33.23 10.78
N PHE A 114 5.18 34.56 10.74
CA PHE A 114 4.99 35.39 11.94
C PHE A 114 3.75 34.96 12.73
N TYR A 115 2.59 34.85 12.05
CA TYR A 115 1.30 34.51 12.67
C TYR A 115 1.19 33.06 13.15
N MET A 116 2.11 32.19 12.81
CA MET A 116 2.23 30.85 13.44
C MET A 116 2.57 30.96 14.94
N ASN A 117 3.03 32.10 15.43
CA ASN A 117 3.34 32.36 16.84
C ASN A 117 2.29 33.26 17.55
N ASP A 118 1.19 33.63 16.86
CA ASP A 118 0.14 34.45 17.41
C ASP A 118 -0.57 33.78 18.60
N ASP A 119 -1.12 34.56 19.51
CA ASP A 119 -1.86 34.06 20.68
C ASP A 119 -3.19 33.36 20.29
N SER A 120 -3.81 33.82 19.18
CA SER A 120 -5.07 33.24 18.68
C SER A 120 -4.85 31.94 17.93
N PRO A 121 -5.42 30.80 18.38
CA PRO A 121 -5.33 29.53 17.66
C PRO A 121 -6.03 29.60 16.28
N ILE A 122 -6.98 30.51 16.07
CA ILE A 122 -7.62 30.69 14.76
C ILE A 122 -6.64 31.33 13.79
N ARG A 123 -5.92 32.38 14.20
CA ARG A 123 -4.92 33.03 13.35
C ARG A 123 -3.78 32.07 13.02
N ARG A 124 -3.27 31.31 14.02
CA ARG A 124 -2.26 30.27 13.77
C ARG A 124 -2.72 29.24 12.74
N ALA A 125 -3.93 28.70 12.90
CA ALA A 125 -4.49 27.71 11.97
C ALA A 125 -4.65 28.28 10.56
N ASN A 126 -5.13 29.53 10.43
CA ASN A 126 -5.33 30.18 9.15
C ASN A 126 -4.00 30.56 8.47
N ALA A 127 -2.99 30.98 9.23
CA ALA A 127 -1.65 31.24 8.71
C ALA A 127 -1.03 29.95 8.10
N ILE A 128 -1.11 28.83 8.82
CA ILE A 128 -0.64 27.53 8.32
C ILE A 128 -1.46 27.09 7.11
N HIS A 129 -2.79 27.27 7.14
CA HIS A 129 -3.67 26.93 6.02
C HIS A 129 -3.33 27.73 4.76
N THR A 130 -3.04 29.03 4.91
CA THR A 130 -2.58 29.89 3.81
C THR A 130 -1.28 29.37 3.21
N LEU A 131 -0.28 28.99 4.02
CA LEU A 131 0.94 28.34 3.54
C LEU A 131 0.65 27.03 2.80
N CYS A 132 -0.26 26.20 3.33
CA CYS A 132 -0.68 24.97 2.64
C CYS A 132 -1.21 25.25 1.23
N ILE A 133 -2.03 26.28 1.07
CA ILE A 133 -2.62 26.66 -0.23
C ILE A 133 -1.53 27.17 -1.17
N ILE A 134 -0.65 28.05 -0.67
CA ILE A 134 0.46 28.61 -1.47
C ILE A 134 1.37 27.49 -1.96
N PHE A 135 1.86 26.62 -1.06
CA PHE A 135 2.72 25.50 -1.47
C PHE A 135 2.01 24.57 -2.45
N LYS A 136 0.74 24.20 -2.18
CA LYS A 136 -0.03 23.35 -3.08
C LYS A 136 -0.18 23.98 -4.47
N ALA A 137 -0.47 25.26 -4.56
CA ALA A 137 -0.60 26.00 -5.83
C ALA A 137 0.73 26.05 -6.59
N LEU A 138 1.83 26.33 -5.91
CA LEU A 138 3.18 26.35 -6.52
C LEU A 138 3.60 24.92 -6.97
N PHE A 139 3.30 23.90 -6.19
CA PHE A 139 3.64 22.50 -6.52
C PHE A 139 2.77 21.92 -7.65
N SER A 140 1.64 22.52 -7.98
CA SER A 140 0.83 22.11 -9.13
C SER A 140 1.43 22.50 -10.47
N LYS A 141 2.40 23.42 -10.46
CA LYS A 141 3.08 23.92 -11.67
C LYS A 141 4.32 23.09 -11.99
N ARG A 142 4.70 23.09 -13.27
CA ARG A 142 5.95 22.45 -13.72
C ARG A 142 7.07 23.49 -13.72
N TRP A 143 8.13 23.19 -12.99
CA TRP A 143 9.30 24.04 -12.88
C TRP A 143 10.54 23.36 -13.45
N ASN A 144 11.37 24.08 -14.21
CA ASN A 144 12.64 23.54 -14.73
C ASN A 144 13.59 23.13 -13.59
N ASN A 145 13.62 23.88 -12.50
CA ASN A 145 14.35 23.56 -11.28
C ASN A 145 13.40 23.75 -10.10
N PHE A 146 12.62 22.68 -9.80
CA PHE A 146 11.53 22.70 -8.85
C PHE A 146 11.90 23.32 -7.51
N SER A 147 12.90 22.76 -6.81
CA SER A 147 13.19 23.17 -5.44
C SER A 147 13.71 24.59 -5.35
N VAL A 148 14.66 24.96 -6.21
CA VAL A 148 15.24 26.32 -6.24
C VAL A 148 14.17 27.37 -6.54
N ARG A 149 13.33 27.10 -7.53
CA ARG A 149 12.26 28.03 -7.92
C ARG A 149 11.22 28.22 -6.83
N VAL A 150 10.77 27.14 -6.22
CA VAL A 150 9.79 27.22 -5.12
C VAL A 150 10.37 27.94 -3.90
N MET A 151 11.60 27.62 -3.51
CA MET A 151 12.26 28.31 -2.39
C MET A 151 12.41 29.82 -2.65
N SER A 152 12.81 30.19 -3.87
CA SER A 152 12.88 31.58 -4.29
C SER A 152 11.53 32.28 -4.12
N LEU A 153 10.46 31.71 -4.72
CA LEU A 153 9.12 32.30 -4.69
C LEU A 153 8.51 32.40 -3.28
N VAL A 154 8.91 31.54 -2.36
CA VAL A 154 8.35 31.50 -0.99
C VAL A 154 9.08 32.46 -0.05
N CYS A 155 10.39 32.52 -0.10
CA CYS A 155 11.19 33.24 0.91
C CYS A 155 12.44 33.95 0.35
N GLY A 156 12.67 33.86 -0.97
CA GLY A 156 13.97 34.22 -1.56
C GLY A 156 15.01 33.14 -1.29
N PHE A 157 15.70 32.72 -2.32
CA PHE A 157 16.61 31.57 -2.22
C PHE A 157 17.68 31.74 -1.11
N GLN A 158 18.17 32.95 -0.90
CA GLN A 158 19.19 33.23 0.14
C GLN A 158 18.67 33.04 1.58
N ASN A 159 17.35 33.18 1.79
CA ASN A 159 16.72 33.09 3.11
C ASN A 159 16.10 31.70 3.35
N ALA A 160 16.22 30.77 2.41
CA ALA A 160 15.55 29.48 2.46
C ALA A 160 15.94 28.67 3.71
N ASP A 161 17.21 28.66 4.06
CA ASP A 161 17.69 27.91 5.24
C ASP A 161 17.07 28.41 6.54
N GLU A 162 17.02 29.71 6.72
CA GLU A 162 16.41 30.30 7.92
C GLU A 162 14.89 30.10 7.94
N PHE A 163 14.23 30.37 6.82
CA PHE A 163 12.78 30.23 6.70
C PHE A 163 12.30 28.82 7.00
N PHE A 164 12.87 27.78 6.33
CA PHE A 164 12.42 26.41 6.51
C PHE A 164 12.79 25.84 7.88
N LYS A 165 13.94 26.19 8.44
CA LYS A 165 14.30 25.83 9.83
C LYS A 165 13.31 26.40 10.83
N ILE A 166 12.97 27.68 10.73
CA ILE A 166 11.98 28.31 11.60
C ILE A 166 10.61 27.69 11.41
N LEU A 167 10.17 27.50 10.15
CA LEU A 167 8.88 26.89 9.81
C LEU A 167 8.73 25.51 10.46
N LEU A 168 9.70 24.63 10.30
CA LEU A 168 9.65 23.27 10.84
C LEU A 168 9.78 23.26 12.38
N THR A 169 10.67 24.09 12.96
CA THR A 169 10.81 24.19 14.42
C THR A 169 9.50 24.64 15.08
N ARG A 170 8.86 25.71 14.55
CA ARG A 170 7.55 26.17 15.03
C ARG A 170 6.48 25.13 14.85
N SER A 171 6.44 24.45 13.69
CA SER A 171 5.51 23.36 13.42
C SER A 171 5.63 22.24 14.45
N CYS A 172 6.84 21.81 14.84
CA CYS A 172 7.06 20.82 15.89
C CYS A 172 6.51 21.29 17.26
N GLN A 173 6.74 22.56 17.60
CA GLN A 173 6.21 23.14 18.84
C GLN A 173 4.69 23.16 18.87
N LEU A 174 4.06 23.51 17.74
CA LEU A 174 2.60 23.52 17.59
C LEU A 174 2.00 22.11 17.63
N LEU A 175 2.67 21.11 17.05
CA LEU A 175 2.25 19.70 17.18
C LEU A 175 2.21 19.24 18.64
N SER A 176 3.13 19.70 19.47
CA SER A 176 3.23 19.29 20.86
C SER A 176 2.20 20.01 21.75
N LYS A 177 1.98 21.30 21.58
CA LYS A 177 1.34 22.15 22.61
C LYS A 177 0.01 22.80 22.19
N ASP A 178 -0.39 22.75 20.91
CA ASP A 178 -1.53 23.54 20.42
C ASP A 178 -2.86 22.75 20.41
N VAL A 179 -3.92 23.46 19.96
CA VAL A 179 -5.26 22.89 19.79
C VAL A 179 -5.32 21.96 18.57
N LYS A 180 -6.25 21.02 18.61
CA LYS A 180 -6.41 19.98 17.57
C LYS A 180 -6.45 20.51 16.14
N LYS A 181 -7.10 21.66 15.89
CA LYS A 181 -7.21 22.26 14.55
C LYS A 181 -5.86 22.70 14.00
N VAL A 182 -5.03 23.37 14.83
CA VAL A 182 -3.67 23.77 14.44
C VAL A 182 -2.82 22.57 14.14
N LYS A 183 -2.84 21.55 15.00
CA LYS A 183 -2.10 20.28 14.79
C LYS A 183 -2.49 19.59 13.48
N GLN A 184 -3.78 19.60 13.12
CA GLN A 184 -4.25 19.08 11.83
C GLN A 184 -3.67 19.84 10.64
N MET A 185 -3.59 21.19 10.74
CA MET A 185 -3.01 22.00 9.67
C MET A 185 -1.50 21.78 9.53
N VAL A 186 -0.78 21.63 10.65
CA VAL A 186 0.66 21.30 10.61
C VAL A 186 0.90 19.96 9.91
N LEU A 187 0.17 18.91 10.24
CA LEU A 187 0.31 17.61 9.56
C LEU A 187 -0.02 17.71 8.05
N ALA A 188 -1.03 18.50 7.70
CA ALA A 188 -1.36 18.75 6.29
C ALA A 188 -0.22 19.51 5.58
N LEU A 189 0.38 20.51 6.21
CA LEU A 189 1.54 21.23 5.71
C LEU A 189 2.73 20.28 5.48
N PHE A 190 3.03 19.41 6.43
CA PHE A 190 4.10 18.42 6.29
C PHE A 190 3.88 17.51 5.08
N ILE A 191 2.69 16.95 4.92
CA ILE A 191 2.37 16.10 3.76
C ILE A 191 2.54 16.89 2.45
N ILE A 192 2.06 18.13 2.39
CA ILE A 192 2.20 18.97 1.20
C ILE A 192 3.68 19.19 0.87
N LEU A 193 4.49 19.57 1.87
CA LEU A 193 5.93 19.81 1.66
C LEU A 193 6.65 18.53 1.21
N LEU A 194 6.34 17.39 1.83
CA LEU A 194 6.98 16.10 1.53
C LEU A 194 6.56 15.55 0.16
N THR A 195 5.36 15.87 -0.32
CA THR A 195 4.84 15.39 -1.61
C THR A 195 4.93 16.41 -2.73
N GLY A 196 5.68 17.50 -2.55
CA GLY A 196 5.77 18.60 -3.51
C GLY A 196 6.19 18.17 -4.92
N ALA A 197 7.22 17.33 -5.04
CA ALA A 197 7.66 16.76 -6.32
C ALA A 197 7.14 15.33 -6.50
N ASP A 198 6.97 14.89 -7.76
CA ASP A 198 6.57 13.51 -8.07
C ASP A 198 7.69 12.50 -7.77
N ASN A 199 8.93 12.95 -7.83
CA ASN A 199 10.08 12.21 -7.34
C ASN A 199 10.59 12.88 -6.06
N ALA A 200 10.49 12.18 -4.92
CA ALA A 200 10.93 12.68 -3.62
C ALA A 200 12.38 13.15 -3.65
N ASN A 201 13.27 12.44 -4.34
CA ASN A 201 14.70 12.79 -4.42
C ASN A 201 14.99 14.12 -5.13
N GLN A 202 14.02 14.65 -5.89
CA GLN A 202 14.12 15.99 -6.52
C GLN A 202 13.56 17.11 -5.63
N ASN A 203 13.02 16.79 -4.46
CA ASN A 203 12.45 17.75 -3.54
C ASN A 203 13.43 18.12 -2.43
N ALA A 204 14.33 19.07 -2.69
CA ALA A 204 15.31 19.53 -1.70
C ALA A 204 14.69 20.17 -0.43
N ILE A 205 13.38 20.51 -0.43
CA ILE A 205 12.71 20.97 0.79
C ILE A 205 12.70 19.87 1.86
N ILE A 206 12.76 18.61 1.47
CA ILE A 206 12.81 17.48 2.41
C ILE A 206 14.14 17.46 3.19
N ASP A 207 15.22 18.03 2.66
CA ASP A 207 16.50 18.12 3.37
C ASP A 207 16.35 18.89 4.70
N TYR A 208 15.45 19.87 4.75
CA TYR A 208 15.20 20.61 6.00
C TYR A 208 14.55 19.75 7.09
N PHE A 209 13.81 18.71 6.74
CA PHE A 209 13.28 17.73 7.69
C PHE A 209 14.40 16.86 8.29
N THR A 210 15.53 16.68 7.59
CA THR A 210 16.69 16.00 8.16
C THR A 210 17.50 16.92 9.08
N LEU A 211 17.45 18.24 8.86
CA LEU A 211 18.08 19.23 9.72
C LEU A 211 17.27 19.49 11.00
N VAL A 212 15.95 19.64 10.85
CA VAL A 212 15.01 19.79 11.96
C VAL A 212 14.30 18.46 12.16
N ASP A 213 14.74 17.68 13.14
CA ASP A 213 14.19 16.37 13.41
C ASP A 213 12.72 16.44 13.84
N VAL A 214 11.84 15.85 13.04
CA VAL A 214 10.39 15.82 13.31
C VAL A 214 9.92 14.44 13.79
N PHE A 215 10.83 13.50 14.06
CA PHE A 215 10.50 12.11 14.41
C PHE A 215 9.69 12.02 15.69
N ASP A 216 10.22 12.56 16.81
CA ASP A 216 9.55 12.51 18.11
C ASP A 216 8.18 13.23 18.11
N PRO A 217 8.05 14.44 17.55
CA PRO A 217 6.74 15.07 17.39
C PRO A 217 5.72 14.22 16.63
N LEU A 218 6.13 13.52 15.55
CA LEU A 218 5.24 12.64 14.79
C LEU A 218 4.92 11.36 15.56
N LEU A 219 5.88 10.76 16.23
CA LEU A 219 5.67 9.56 17.06
C LEU A 219 4.72 9.86 18.22
N ASN A 220 4.85 11.01 18.88
CA ASN A 220 3.92 11.45 19.92
C ASN A 220 2.48 11.60 19.41
N VAL A 221 2.27 12.08 18.18
CA VAL A 221 0.92 12.11 17.57
C VAL A 221 0.36 10.69 17.41
N ILE A 222 1.19 9.71 17.08
CA ILE A 222 0.76 8.31 16.90
C ILE A 222 0.43 7.66 18.26
N GLU A 223 1.24 7.92 19.27
CA GLU A 223 1.07 7.35 20.62
C GLU A 223 -0.15 7.92 21.36
N ASP A 224 -0.37 9.22 21.26
CA ASP A 224 -1.41 9.91 22.05
C ASP A 224 -2.83 9.49 21.61
N ILE A 225 -3.57 8.91 22.56
CA ILE A 225 -4.95 8.41 22.36
C ILE A 225 -5.95 9.53 22.06
N THR A 226 -5.65 10.77 22.40
CA THR A 226 -6.55 11.92 22.18
C THR A 226 -6.63 12.34 20.70
N PHE A 227 -5.65 11.94 19.89
CA PHE A 227 -5.65 12.24 18.46
C PHE A 227 -6.58 11.31 17.67
N SER A 228 -7.23 11.89 16.66
CA SER A 228 -8.09 11.12 15.76
C SER A 228 -7.27 10.19 14.87
N LEU A 229 -7.87 9.08 14.47
CA LEU A 229 -7.26 8.12 13.55
C LEU A 229 -6.71 8.79 12.27
N LYS A 230 -7.42 9.79 11.73
CA LYS A 230 -6.96 10.56 10.56
C LYS A 230 -5.65 11.29 10.81
N MET A 231 -5.47 11.90 11.99
CA MET A 231 -4.22 12.60 12.34
C MET A 231 -3.07 11.62 12.49
N LYS A 232 -3.30 10.49 13.15
CA LYS A 232 -2.30 9.43 13.29
C LYS A 232 -1.89 8.85 11.93
N LYS A 233 -2.84 8.60 11.03
CA LYS A 233 -2.56 8.20 9.64
C LYS A 233 -1.68 9.24 8.91
N ASN A 234 -1.96 10.52 9.08
CA ASN A 234 -1.14 11.59 8.49
C ASN A 234 0.30 11.60 9.03
N ALA A 235 0.48 11.36 10.33
CA ALA A 235 1.81 11.25 10.93
C ALA A 235 2.59 10.03 10.38
N ILE A 236 1.90 8.89 10.19
CA ILE A 236 2.49 7.69 9.54
C ILE A 236 2.91 7.99 8.11
N ILE A 237 2.08 8.69 7.33
CA ILE A 237 2.42 9.10 5.95
C ILE A 237 3.71 9.94 5.96
N CYS A 238 3.82 10.92 6.87
CA CYS A 238 5.03 11.74 6.99
C CYS A 238 6.27 10.89 7.32
N LEU A 239 6.18 9.98 8.30
CA LEU A 239 7.30 9.10 8.67
C LEU A 239 7.68 8.20 7.50
N SER A 240 6.72 7.61 6.80
CA SER A 240 6.97 6.72 5.66
C SER A 240 7.67 7.44 4.52
N LEU A 241 7.28 8.69 4.22
CA LEU A 241 7.95 9.53 3.22
C LEU A 241 9.38 9.85 3.62
N LEU A 242 9.61 10.20 4.88
CA LEU A 242 10.92 10.58 5.40
C LEU A 242 11.88 9.38 5.45
N CYS A 243 11.41 8.20 5.84
CA CYS A 243 12.24 6.97 5.82
C CYS A 243 12.69 6.58 4.41
N ASN A 244 11.88 6.92 3.40
CA ASN A 244 12.18 6.54 2.01
C ASN A 244 12.82 7.68 1.21
N TYR A 245 13.10 8.84 1.82
CA TYR A 245 13.79 9.93 1.15
C TYR A 245 15.27 9.61 0.95
N ARG A 246 15.73 9.61 -0.31
CA ARG A 246 17.12 9.30 -0.70
C ARG A 246 17.69 8.04 -0.05
N LYS A 247 16.86 7.03 0.14
CA LYS A 247 17.16 5.82 0.91
C LYS A 247 18.45 5.11 0.46
N TYR A 248 18.80 5.22 -0.82
CA TYR A 248 19.99 4.57 -1.40
C TYR A 248 21.11 5.55 -1.78
N GLU A 249 20.87 6.85 -1.63
CA GLU A 249 21.84 7.89 -1.97
C GLU A 249 22.59 8.39 -0.72
N ILE A 250 21.94 8.32 0.44
CA ILE A 250 22.48 8.76 1.74
C ILE A 250 22.82 7.51 2.54
N SER A 251 24.06 7.41 3.02
CA SER A 251 24.53 6.24 3.79
C SER A 251 23.74 6.02 5.08
N ASP A 252 23.23 7.10 5.71
CA ASP A 252 22.48 7.04 6.95
C ASP A 252 21.23 7.93 6.89
N ASN A 253 20.09 7.33 6.52
CA ASN A 253 18.82 7.99 6.70
C ASN A 253 18.46 8.03 8.19
N LYS A 254 18.48 9.22 8.77
CA LYS A 254 18.21 9.47 10.19
C LYS A 254 16.89 8.86 10.68
N TYR A 255 15.84 8.89 9.85
CA TYR A 255 14.53 8.35 10.21
C TYR A 255 14.51 6.82 10.24
N ILE A 256 15.27 6.15 9.37
CA ILE A 256 15.47 4.70 9.45
C ILE A 256 16.21 4.34 10.74
N SER A 257 17.26 5.10 11.09
CA SER A 257 18.00 4.91 12.34
C SER A 257 17.12 5.10 13.58
N HIS A 258 16.22 6.10 13.56
CA HIS A 258 15.24 6.28 14.63
C HIS A 258 14.25 5.12 14.72
N ILE A 259 13.70 4.64 13.59
CA ILE A 259 12.80 3.46 13.56
C ILE A 259 13.53 2.24 14.12
N ALA A 260 14.77 2.00 13.70
CA ALA A 260 15.58 0.88 14.17
C ALA A 260 15.83 0.92 15.69
N SER A 261 15.93 2.11 16.28
CA SER A 261 16.24 2.34 17.69
C SER A 261 15.01 2.42 18.61
N ILE A 262 13.77 2.32 18.10
CA ILE A 262 12.58 2.28 18.96
C ILE A 262 12.65 1.06 19.86
N GLN A 263 12.67 1.26 21.18
CA GLN A 263 12.64 0.19 22.19
C GLN A 263 11.41 0.27 23.10
N LYS A 264 10.75 1.44 23.16
CA LYS A 264 9.60 1.69 24.03
C LYS A 264 8.41 0.83 23.60
N PRO A 265 7.90 -0.07 24.45
CA PRO A 265 6.79 -0.97 24.10
C PRO A 265 5.51 -0.24 23.69
N SER A 266 5.17 0.88 24.35
CA SER A 266 3.99 1.68 23.99
C SER A 266 4.05 2.24 22.56
N SER A 267 5.23 2.66 22.10
CA SER A 267 5.43 3.13 20.73
C SER A 267 5.22 2.00 19.72
N MET A 268 5.79 0.83 20.00
CA MET A 268 5.65 -0.35 19.14
C MET A 268 4.19 -0.79 19.02
N ILE A 269 3.46 -0.79 20.15
CA ILE A 269 2.03 -1.12 20.19
C ILE A 269 1.23 -0.10 19.37
N ALA A 270 1.46 1.20 19.60
CA ALA A 270 0.75 2.25 18.88
C ALA A 270 0.98 2.17 17.35
N LEU A 271 2.22 1.88 16.94
CA LEU A 271 2.56 1.67 15.52
C LEU A 271 1.87 0.42 14.95
N ALA A 272 1.91 -0.70 15.68
CA ALA A 272 1.25 -1.95 15.27
C ALA A 272 -0.28 -1.79 15.19
N ASP A 273 -0.90 -1.07 16.15
CA ASP A 273 -2.33 -0.78 16.15
C ASP A 273 -2.74 0.07 14.94
N MET A 274 -1.96 1.07 14.60
CA MET A 274 -2.23 1.91 13.44
C MET A 274 -2.10 1.16 12.11
N ILE A 275 -1.11 0.29 11.97
CA ILE A 275 -0.95 -0.56 10.78
C ILE A 275 -2.14 -1.52 10.69
N THR A 276 -2.48 -2.17 11.82
CA THR A 276 -3.63 -3.08 11.91
C THR A 276 -4.94 -2.38 11.53
N SER A 277 -5.19 -1.19 12.10
CA SER A 277 -6.39 -0.42 11.82
C SER A 277 -6.51 -0.02 10.34
N ALA A 278 -5.40 0.32 9.70
CA ALA A 278 -5.39 0.68 8.28
C ALA A 278 -5.74 -0.54 7.39
N LEU A 279 -5.13 -1.68 7.68
CA LEU A 279 -5.39 -2.94 6.96
C LEU A 279 -6.82 -3.44 7.21
N PHE A 280 -7.30 -3.38 8.45
CA PHE A 280 -8.65 -3.77 8.83
C PHE A 280 -9.71 -2.97 8.08
N VAL A 281 -9.58 -1.63 8.07
CA VAL A 281 -10.53 -0.75 7.34
C VAL A 281 -10.56 -1.09 5.85
N TRP A 282 -9.42 -1.38 5.25
CA TRP A 282 -9.36 -1.77 3.85
C TRP A 282 -10.02 -3.14 3.61
N ASN A 283 -9.74 -4.13 4.47
CA ASN A 283 -10.31 -5.48 4.37
C ASN A 283 -11.82 -5.45 4.55
N GLU A 284 -12.35 -4.66 5.50
CA GLU A 284 -13.79 -4.47 5.69
C GLU A 284 -14.46 -3.82 4.47
N ALA A 285 -13.85 -2.75 3.93
CA ALA A 285 -14.38 -2.11 2.73
C ALA A 285 -14.40 -3.07 1.53
N PHE A 286 -13.39 -3.92 1.40
CA PHE A 286 -13.34 -4.97 0.39
C PHE A 286 -14.44 -6.02 0.62
N GLU A 287 -14.62 -6.49 1.85
CA GLU A 287 -15.67 -7.45 2.20
C GLU A 287 -17.08 -6.93 1.89
N GLN A 288 -17.37 -5.68 2.28
CA GLN A 288 -18.64 -5.03 1.95
C GLN A 288 -18.89 -4.95 0.44
N THR A 289 -17.85 -4.68 -0.34
CA THR A 289 -17.93 -4.65 -1.79
C THR A 289 -18.30 -6.03 -2.38
N ILE A 290 -17.73 -7.12 -1.86
CA ILE A 290 -18.06 -8.48 -2.29
C ILE A 290 -19.51 -8.81 -1.94
N GLN A 291 -19.99 -8.48 -0.74
CA GLN A 291 -21.36 -8.75 -0.31
C GLN A 291 -22.38 -8.00 -1.18
N GLN A 292 -22.10 -6.73 -1.52
CA GLN A 292 -22.94 -5.96 -2.42
C GLN A 292 -22.96 -6.54 -3.84
N GLN A 293 -21.81 -7.00 -4.36
CA GLN A 293 -21.75 -7.64 -5.68
C GLN A 293 -22.57 -8.93 -5.75
N SER A 294 -22.56 -9.74 -4.69
CA SER A 294 -23.35 -10.96 -4.64
C SER A 294 -24.86 -10.68 -4.63
N LEU A 295 -25.31 -9.64 -3.96
CA LEU A 295 -26.71 -9.21 -3.95
C LEU A 295 -27.15 -8.55 -5.26
N VAL A 296 -26.30 -7.67 -5.81
CA VAL A 296 -26.59 -6.95 -7.06
C VAL A 296 -26.52 -7.89 -8.27
N SER A 297 -25.53 -8.81 -8.31
CA SER A 297 -25.45 -9.76 -9.43
C SER A 297 -26.64 -10.70 -9.50
N TYR A 298 -27.21 -11.08 -8.35
CA TYR A 298 -28.44 -11.91 -8.31
C TYR A 298 -29.69 -11.13 -8.81
N VAL A 299 -29.73 -9.82 -8.50
CA VAL A 299 -30.86 -8.95 -8.93
C VAL A 299 -30.68 -8.45 -10.38
N TRP A 300 -29.45 -8.16 -10.82
CA TRP A 300 -29.14 -7.58 -12.14
C TRP A 300 -29.00 -8.62 -13.26
N SER A 301 -28.51 -9.82 -12.94
CA SER A 301 -28.50 -10.91 -13.93
C SER A 301 -29.90 -11.33 -14.37
N SER A 302 -30.90 -11.04 -13.54
CA SER A 302 -32.31 -11.28 -13.86
C SER A 302 -33.03 -10.12 -14.58
N ILE A 303 -32.48 -8.89 -14.61
CA ILE A 303 -33.19 -7.71 -15.12
C ILE A 303 -32.46 -6.95 -16.24
N PHE A 304 -31.11 -6.85 -16.23
CA PHE A 304 -30.37 -6.09 -17.25
C PHE A 304 -28.96 -6.67 -17.50
N GLY A 305 -28.70 -7.05 -18.74
CA GLY A 305 -27.36 -7.41 -19.18
C GLY A 305 -26.38 -6.23 -19.07
N SER A 306 -25.25 -6.51 -18.44
CA SER A 306 -23.96 -5.82 -18.50
C SER A 306 -23.91 -4.29 -18.54
N SER A 307 -23.50 -3.67 -17.43
CA SER A 307 -22.42 -2.68 -17.31
C SER A 307 -22.45 -1.96 -15.95
N SER A 308 -21.62 -2.37 -15.00
CA SER A 308 -21.40 -1.65 -13.73
C SER A 308 -19.95 -1.77 -13.26
N ASN A 309 -19.00 -1.26 -14.07
CA ASN A 309 -17.58 -1.37 -13.76
C ASN A 309 -16.97 -0.19 -12.97
N ASP A 310 -17.68 0.92 -12.75
CA ASP A 310 -17.04 2.14 -12.22
C ASP A 310 -17.16 2.35 -10.71
N THR A 311 -18.23 1.93 -10.07
CA THR A 311 -18.41 2.09 -8.62
C THR A 311 -17.56 1.11 -7.81
N THR A 312 -17.30 -0.09 -8.34
CA THR A 312 -16.48 -1.12 -7.70
C THR A 312 -14.97 -0.81 -7.73
N LYS A 313 -14.50 -0.02 -8.70
CA LYS A 313 -13.09 0.39 -8.79
C LYS A 313 -12.68 1.36 -7.69
N LYS A 314 -13.60 2.20 -7.20
CA LYS A 314 -13.30 3.23 -6.20
C LYS A 314 -13.11 2.65 -4.79
N ALA A 315 -13.77 1.54 -4.46
CA ALA A 315 -13.67 0.88 -3.15
C ALA A 315 -12.38 0.05 -2.96
N ARG A 316 -11.58 -0.11 -4.01
CA ARG A 316 -10.44 -1.03 -4.06
C ARG A 316 -9.07 -0.34 -4.09
N SER A 317 -9.04 0.98 -3.87
CA SER A 317 -7.80 1.73 -3.86
C SER A 317 -6.98 1.44 -2.59
N VAL A 318 -5.68 1.19 -2.75
CA VAL A 318 -4.74 0.96 -1.63
C VAL A 318 -4.34 2.28 -0.96
N ASN A 319 -4.75 3.44 -1.48
CA ASN A 319 -4.30 4.78 -1.13
C ASN A 319 -4.27 5.08 0.37
N GLU A 320 -5.26 4.61 1.14
CA GLU A 320 -5.32 4.87 2.58
C GLU A 320 -4.40 3.97 3.42
N THR A 321 -3.95 2.85 2.87
CA THR A 321 -3.11 1.85 3.56
C THR A 321 -1.65 1.92 3.15
N SER A 322 -1.31 2.60 2.05
CA SER A 322 0.05 2.63 1.49
C SER A 322 1.10 3.13 2.47
N GLY A 323 0.82 4.20 3.21
CA GLY A 323 1.73 4.70 4.24
C GLY A 323 1.96 3.70 5.37
N SER A 324 0.90 3.01 5.81
CA SER A 324 1.00 1.99 6.86
C SER A 324 1.78 0.76 6.40
N LEU A 325 1.65 0.36 5.13
CA LEU A 325 2.45 -0.74 4.55
C LEU A 325 3.93 -0.37 4.44
N LEU A 326 4.24 0.87 4.01
CA LEU A 326 5.63 1.34 3.95
C LEU A 326 6.27 1.36 5.34
N LEU A 327 5.56 1.88 6.34
CA LEU A 327 6.06 1.88 7.71
C LEU A 327 6.21 0.45 8.26
N PHE A 328 5.29 -0.45 7.91
CA PHE A 328 5.37 -1.86 8.32
C PHE A 328 6.63 -2.54 7.76
N TYR A 329 6.95 -2.26 6.50
CA TYR A 329 8.18 -2.75 5.88
C TYR A 329 9.44 -2.24 6.61
N GLU A 330 9.53 -0.93 6.86
CA GLU A 330 10.68 -0.35 7.56
C GLU A 330 10.85 -0.92 8.98
N LEU A 331 9.75 -1.08 9.70
CA LEU A 331 9.76 -1.70 11.03
C LEU A 331 10.14 -3.19 10.95
N ALA A 332 9.59 -3.94 10.01
CA ALA A 332 9.90 -5.37 9.83
C ALA A 332 11.37 -5.58 9.42
N ASN A 333 11.92 -4.70 8.59
CA ASN A 333 13.29 -4.79 8.09
C ASN A 333 14.32 -4.36 9.15
N HIS A 334 14.09 -3.22 9.80
CA HIS A 334 15.10 -2.56 10.61
C HIS A 334 14.93 -2.74 12.13
N ASN A 335 13.72 -3.07 12.65
CA ASN A 335 13.47 -3.17 14.08
C ASN A 335 13.14 -4.60 14.53
N ASN A 336 14.12 -5.29 15.11
CA ASN A 336 13.91 -6.67 15.59
C ASN A 336 12.99 -6.75 16.82
N ASP A 337 12.98 -5.70 17.66
CA ASP A 337 12.15 -5.64 18.87
C ASP A 337 10.66 -5.46 18.50
N PHE A 338 10.37 -4.71 17.43
CA PHE A 338 9.03 -4.60 16.87
C PHE A 338 8.50 -5.98 16.43
N VAL A 339 9.29 -6.73 15.65
CA VAL A 339 8.91 -8.09 15.23
C VAL A 339 8.74 -9.01 16.43
N GLY A 340 9.58 -8.86 17.45
CA GLY A 340 9.45 -9.58 18.71
C GLY A 340 8.17 -9.22 19.48
N SER A 341 7.80 -7.94 19.51
CA SER A 341 6.59 -7.46 20.21
C SER A 341 5.31 -7.93 19.51
N MET A 342 5.29 -7.94 18.16
CA MET A 342 4.17 -8.50 17.38
C MET A 342 3.87 -9.96 17.70
N THR A 343 4.90 -10.75 18.03
CA THR A 343 4.75 -12.20 18.25
C THR A 343 4.49 -12.58 19.70
N ARG A 344 4.60 -11.62 20.65
CA ARG A 344 4.24 -11.85 22.04
C ARG A 344 2.72 -11.90 22.18
N SER A 345 2.22 -12.85 22.96
CA SER A 345 0.81 -12.88 23.33
C SER A 345 0.47 -11.61 24.12
N LEU A 346 -0.67 -10.98 23.80
CA LEU A 346 -1.22 -9.85 24.58
C LEU A 346 -1.36 -10.18 26.08
N ALA A 347 -1.48 -11.45 26.43
CA ALA A 347 -1.52 -11.94 27.81
C ALA A 347 -0.16 -11.83 28.56
N GLN A 348 0.94 -11.52 27.87
CA GLN A 348 2.26 -11.28 28.49
C GLN A 348 2.57 -9.79 28.64
N MET A 349 1.62 -8.92 28.27
CA MET A 349 1.78 -7.47 28.47
C MET A 349 1.41 -7.13 29.90
N THR A 350 2.27 -6.36 30.58
CA THR A 350 2.01 -5.86 31.93
C THR A 350 0.82 -4.89 31.94
N ASP A 351 0.14 -4.77 33.10
CA ASP A 351 -1.04 -3.92 33.29
C ASP A 351 -0.85 -2.47 32.78
N ASP A 352 0.37 -1.94 32.87
CA ASP A 352 0.72 -0.57 32.43
C ASP A 352 0.58 -0.36 30.89
N THR A 353 0.58 -1.43 30.09
CA THR A 353 0.44 -1.35 28.64
C THR A 353 -1.00 -1.52 28.15
N GLN A 354 -1.90 -2.04 28.99
CA GLN A 354 -3.30 -2.24 28.64
C GLN A 354 -4.07 -0.92 28.50
N ASP A 355 -3.65 0.15 29.19
CA ASP A 355 -4.32 1.45 29.11
C ASP A 355 -4.07 2.19 27.79
N VAL A 356 -3.07 1.77 27.01
CA VAL A 356 -2.70 2.42 25.73
C VAL A 356 -3.48 1.86 24.53
N LEU A 357 -4.19 0.74 24.70
CA LEU A 357 -4.89 0.08 23.60
C LEU A 357 -6.20 0.77 23.23
N SER A 358 -6.53 0.78 21.95
CA SER A 358 -7.80 1.31 21.47
C SER A 358 -8.98 0.51 22.05
N LYS A 359 -10.15 1.14 22.19
CA LYS A 359 -11.33 0.54 22.78
C LYS A 359 -11.74 -0.77 22.09
N ASN A 360 -11.60 -0.84 20.75
CA ASN A 360 -11.93 -2.04 19.97
C ASN A 360 -11.00 -3.22 20.29
N ILE A 361 -9.73 -2.94 20.58
CA ILE A 361 -8.77 -3.98 20.98
C ILE A 361 -9.00 -4.39 22.43
N LYS A 362 -9.39 -3.45 23.32
CA LYS A 362 -9.78 -3.77 24.69
C LYS A 362 -10.99 -4.71 24.75
N ASP A 363 -12.04 -4.45 23.99
CA ASP A 363 -13.25 -5.29 23.95
C ASP A 363 -12.95 -6.70 23.43
N GLN A 364 -12.03 -6.86 22.50
CA GLN A 364 -11.56 -8.17 22.03
C GLN A 364 -10.67 -8.87 23.06
N LEU A 365 -9.82 -8.14 23.76
CA LEU A 365 -8.98 -8.63 24.87
C LEU A 365 -9.82 -9.15 26.04
N ASP A 366 -10.84 -8.43 26.46
CA ASP A 366 -11.72 -8.83 27.57
C ASP A 366 -12.50 -10.12 27.24
N GLN A 367 -12.80 -10.37 25.97
CA GLN A 367 -13.36 -11.64 25.52
C GLN A 367 -12.32 -12.77 25.53
N MET A 368 -11.03 -12.48 25.25
CA MET A 368 -9.95 -13.46 25.21
C MET A 368 -9.39 -13.82 26.62
N GLN A 369 -9.40 -12.88 27.59
CA GLN A 369 -8.89 -13.12 28.96
C GLN A 369 -9.76 -14.06 29.79
N LYS A 370 -10.99 -14.30 29.38
CA LYS A 370 -11.90 -15.26 30.09
C LYS A 370 -11.58 -16.73 29.83
N THR A 371 -10.65 -17.01 28.90
CA THR A 371 -10.21 -18.37 28.57
C THR A 371 -8.71 -18.51 28.79
N LYS A 372 -8.24 -19.69 29.28
CA LYS A 372 -6.82 -20.04 29.45
C LYS A 372 -5.97 -19.41 28.36
N VAL A 373 -4.84 -18.79 28.72
CA VAL A 373 -3.89 -18.10 27.81
C VAL A 373 -3.55 -19.01 26.63
N VAL A 374 -4.31 -18.89 25.56
CA VAL A 374 -4.09 -19.60 24.32
C VAL A 374 -3.35 -18.63 23.39
N LYS A 375 -2.18 -19.03 22.91
CA LYS A 375 -1.41 -18.26 21.93
C LYS A 375 -2.20 -18.16 20.62
N SER A 376 -2.67 -16.97 20.29
CA SER A 376 -3.42 -16.69 19.06
C SER A 376 -2.55 -15.96 18.04
N CYS A 377 -2.93 -16.02 16.75
CA CYS A 377 -2.29 -15.26 15.70
C CYS A 377 -2.49 -13.76 15.97
N PRO A 378 -1.43 -12.92 15.99
CA PRO A 378 -1.57 -11.47 16.19
C PRO A 378 -2.44 -10.83 15.15
N LEU A 379 -3.27 -9.86 15.56
CA LEU A 379 -4.26 -9.21 14.69
C LEU A 379 -3.61 -8.50 13.50
N ILE A 380 -2.49 -7.81 13.72
CA ILE A 380 -1.72 -7.17 12.63
C ILE A 380 -1.37 -8.18 11.53
N PHE A 381 -0.99 -9.38 11.91
CA PHE A 381 -0.59 -10.39 10.95
C PHE A 381 -1.80 -11.04 10.26
N GLN A 382 -2.91 -11.26 10.99
CA GLN A 382 -4.17 -11.71 10.38
C GLN A 382 -4.65 -10.73 9.31
N GLU A 383 -4.71 -9.44 9.64
CA GLU A 383 -5.17 -8.40 8.70
C GLU A 383 -4.22 -8.23 7.52
N PHE A 384 -2.90 -8.37 7.74
CA PHE A 384 -1.92 -8.36 6.67
C PHE A 384 -2.09 -9.56 5.72
N LEU A 385 -2.30 -10.76 6.24
CA LEU A 385 -2.55 -11.96 5.41
C LEU A 385 -3.86 -11.86 4.63
N LYS A 386 -4.94 -11.33 5.24
CA LYS A 386 -6.19 -11.05 4.53
C LYS A 386 -5.97 -10.09 3.37
N PHE A 387 -5.25 -8.99 3.60
CA PHE A 387 -4.89 -8.02 2.58
C PHE A 387 -4.08 -8.67 1.44
N CYS A 388 -3.04 -9.44 1.77
CA CYS A 388 -2.24 -10.18 0.80
C CYS A 388 -3.08 -11.16 -0.01
N SER A 389 -4.04 -11.85 0.63
CA SER A 389 -4.87 -12.86 -0.04
C SER A 389 -5.74 -12.28 -1.17
N VAL A 390 -6.11 -11.01 -1.05
CA VAL A 390 -6.80 -10.28 -2.14
C VAL A 390 -5.82 -9.88 -3.23
N LEU A 391 -4.73 -9.19 -2.85
CA LEU A 391 -3.77 -8.67 -3.83
C LEU A 391 -3.10 -9.78 -4.66
N PHE A 392 -2.88 -10.94 -4.07
CA PHE A 392 -2.22 -12.07 -4.73
C PHE A 392 -3.10 -12.80 -5.74
N GLN A 393 -4.40 -12.68 -5.64
CA GLN A 393 -5.35 -13.37 -6.51
C GLN A 393 -6.01 -12.44 -7.55
N GLU A 394 -5.97 -11.13 -7.34
CA GLU A 394 -6.50 -10.18 -8.30
C GLU A 394 -5.41 -9.59 -9.20
N PRO A 395 -5.68 -9.53 -10.51
CA PRO A 395 -4.82 -8.78 -11.41
C PRO A 395 -5.07 -7.29 -11.23
N PHE A 396 -4.45 -6.67 -10.25
CA PHE A 396 -4.22 -5.25 -10.22
C PHE A 396 -5.44 -4.32 -10.16
N TYR A 397 -5.71 -3.84 -8.96
CA TYR A 397 -6.58 -2.68 -8.74
C TYR A 397 -5.83 -1.40 -9.13
N THR A 398 -6.38 -0.70 -10.08
CA THR A 398 -5.77 0.51 -10.58
C THR A 398 -6.19 1.72 -9.78
N THR A 399 -5.23 2.40 -9.20
CA THR A 399 -5.23 3.87 -9.25
C THR A 399 -4.67 4.26 -10.61
N LYS A 400 -5.39 5.08 -11.37
CA LYS A 400 -4.89 5.58 -12.66
C LYS A 400 -3.70 6.51 -12.39
N TYR A 401 -2.50 5.97 -12.35
CA TYR A 401 -1.30 6.77 -12.41
C TYR A 401 -1.12 7.20 -13.87
N VAL A 402 -1.57 8.39 -14.18
CA VAL A 402 -1.19 9.07 -15.41
C VAL A 402 0.17 9.69 -15.13
N ALA A 403 1.24 9.07 -15.61
CA ALA A 403 2.55 9.71 -15.63
C ALA A 403 2.40 11.03 -16.39
N VAL A 404 2.56 12.13 -15.68
CA VAL A 404 2.50 13.47 -16.26
C VAL A 404 3.63 13.59 -17.27
N GLY A 405 3.32 13.45 -18.56
CA GLY A 405 4.29 13.60 -19.64
C GLY A 405 4.35 12.50 -20.70
N SER A 406 3.66 11.36 -20.52
CA SER A 406 3.62 10.33 -21.56
C SER A 406 2.32 10.44 -22.38
N ASN A 407 2.45 10.70 -23.67
CA ASN A 407 1.37 10.63 -24.65
C ASN A 407 0.95 9.18 -24.99
N SER A 408 1.28 8.20 -24.14
CA SER A 408 0.94 6.81 -24.37
C SER A 408 -0.45 6.50 -23.81
N LYS A 409 -1.37 6.12 -24.69
CA LYS A 409 -2.74 5.65 -24.39
C LYS A 409 -2.81 4.31 -23.64
N SER A 410 -1.71 3.77 -23.15
CA SER A 410 -1.64 2.57 -22.33
C SER A 410 -1.38 2.95 -20.88
N SER A 411 -2.42 3.41 -20.18
CA SER A 411 -2.42 3.42 -18.71
C SER A 411 -2.56 1.95 -18.24
N GLU A 412 -1.48 1.18 -18.32
CA GLU A 412 -1.44 -0.15 -17.76
C GLU A 412 -1.56 -0.08 -16.25
N ASP A 413 -2.21 -1.08 -15.72
CA ASP A 413 -2.52 -1.32 -14.30
C ASP A 413 -1.26 -1.60 -13.46
N ILE A 414 -0.30 -0.67 -13.47
CA ILE A 414 1.03 -0.82 -12.89
C ILE A 414 0.98 -0.78 -11.35
N THR A 415 0.04 -0.06 -10.79
CA THR A 415 0.05 0.32 -9.36
C THR A 415 -0.07 -0.86 -8.40
N SER A 416 -0.94 -1.81 -8.65
CA SER A 416 -1.13 -2.93 -7.72
C SER A 416 -0.01 -3.97 -7.81
N GLN A 417 0.68 -4.05 -8.94
CA GLN A 417 1.87 -4.87 -9.07
C GLN A 417 2.97 -4.42 -8.09
N TYR A 418 3.13 -3.11 -7.89
CA TYR A 418 4.08 -2.59 -6.91
C TYR A 418 3.69 -2.98 -5.48
N TYR A 419 2.42 -2.86 -5.11
CA TYR A 419 1.97 -3.26 -3.78
C TYR A 419 2.01 -4.78 -3.57
N THR A 420 1.71 -5.58 -4.59
CA THR A 420 1.88 -7.04 -4.54
C THR A 420 3.34 -7.44 -4.31
N HIS A 421 4.25 -6.83 -5.07
CA HIS A 421 5.69 -7.02 -4.87
C HIS A 421 6.12 -6.61 -3.46
N PHE A 422 5.64 -5.47 -3.01
CA PHE A 422 5.96 -4.94 -1.70
C PHE A 422 5.48 -5.84 -0.56
N CYS A 423 4.28 -6.43 -0.67
CA CYS A 423 3.80 -7.43 0.28
C CYS A 423 4.68 -8.68 0.32
N LEU A 424 5.17 -9.15 -0.83
CA LEU A 424 6.13 -10.27 -0.88
C LEU A 424 7.44 -9.91 -0.17
N LEU A 425 7.94 -8.67 -0.31
CA LEU A 425 9.12 -8.21 0.42
C LEU A 425 8.88 -8.17 1.93
N ILE A 426 7.73 -7.68 2.38
CA ILE A 426 7.37 -7.70 3.82
C ILE A 426 7.35 -9.15 4.33
N ILE A 427 6.75 -10.08 3.59
CA ILE A 427 6.75 -11.51 3.97
C ILE A 427 8.18 -12.03 4.07
N LEU A 428 9.05 -11.76 3.10
CA LEU A 428 10.46 -12.18 3.13
C LEU A 428 11.18 -11.61 4.35
N CYS A 429 11.09 -10.30 4.60
CA CYS A 429 11.68 -9.68 5.78
C CYS A 429 11.24 -10.36 7.09
N LEU A 430 9.93 -10.64 7.22
CA LEU A 430 9.38 -11.26 8.42
C LEU A 430 9.86 -12.71 8.60
N ILE A 431 9.74 -13.55 7.55
CA ILE A 431 10.09 -14.98 7.66
C ILE A 431 11.59 -15.23 7.85
N GLU A 432 12.45 -14.24 7.64
CA GLU A 432 13.88 -14.31 7.92
C GLU A 432 14.23 -14.00 9.37
N LYS A 433 13.40 -13.25 10.09
CA LYS A 433 13.64 -12.92 11.50
C LYS A 433 13.50 -14.16 12.39
N LYS A 434 14.54 -14.45 13.18
CA LYS A 434 14.59 -15.63 14.06
C LYS A 434 13.38 -15.75 15.01
N VAL A 435 12.95 -14.62 15.57
CA VAL A 435 11.81 -14.57 16.50
C VAL A 435 10.52 -14.93 15.75
N PHE A 436 10.32 -14.40 14.55
CA PHE A 436 9.15 -14.67 13.73
C PHE A 436 9.12 -16.11 13.23
N LYS A 437 10.27 -16.67 12.78
CA LYS A 437 10.40 -18.10 12.42
C LYS A 437 9.89 -19.00 13.56
N LYS A 438 10.37 -18.78 14.80
CA LYS A 438 9.93 -19.56 15.95
C LYS A 438 8.41 -19.45 16.19
N TYR A 439 7.85 -18.29 15.92
CA TYR A 439 6.41 -18.04 16.09
C TYR A 439 5.58 -18.75 15.00
N ILE A 440 5.88 -18.59 13.72
CA ILE A 440 5.04 -19.11 12.63
C ILE A 440 5.06 -20.65 12.53
N PHE A 441 6.11 -21.32 13.05
CA PHE A 441 6.21 -22.78 13.12
C PHE A 441 5.67 -23.39 14.42
N ASP A 442 5.12 -22.59 15.33
CA ASP A 442 4.51 -23.10 16.54
C ASP A 442 3.15 -23.73 16.26
N ILE A 443 3.07 -25.06 16.47
CA ILE A 443 1.85 -25.86 16.25
C ILE A 443 0.71 -25.55 17.25
N ASN A 444 1.03 -24.91 18.37
CA ASN A 444 0.05 -24.57 19.41
C ASN A 444 -0.57 -23.18 19.20
N THR A 445 -0.32 -22.53 18.05
CA THR A 445 -0.96 -21.26 17.73
C THR A 445 -2.41 -21.50 17.30
N LYS A 446 -3.35 -20.82 17.96
CA LYS A 446 -4.77 -20.84 17.58
C LYS A 446 -4.95 -20.01 16.31
N LEU A 447 -5.44 -20.65 15.26
CA LEU A 447 -5.84 -20.02 14.02
C LEU A 447 -7.36 -19.85 14.05
N ASP A 448 -7.82 -18.61 14.09
CA ASP A 448 -9.25 -18.30 14.15
C ASP A 448 -9.50 -17.02 13.31
N PHE A 449 -9.26 -17.15 12.02
CA PHE A 449 -9.42 -16.09 11.05
C PHE A 449 -9.68 -16.68 9.65
N PHE A 450 -10.00 -15.83 8.69
CA PHE A 450 -10.20 -16.25 7.30
C PHE A 450 -9.24 -15.51 6.36
N LEU A 451 -9.02 -16.09 5.18
CA LEU A 451 -8.43 -15.42 4.03
C LEU A 451 -9.46 -15.37 2.90
N PHE A 452 -9.29 -14.42 1.99
CA PHE A 452 -10.08 -14.40 0.77
C PHE A 452 -9.49 -15.38 -0.25
N LYS A 453 -10.34 -16.20 -0.85
CA LYS A 453 -9.98 -17.12 -1.93
C LYS A 453 -10.88 -16.89 -3.13
N LYS A 454 -10.32 -16.84 -4.33
CA LYS A 454 -11.09 -16.65 -5.55
C LYS A 454 -11.46 -18.01 -6.13
N GLU A 455 -12.77 -18.33 -6.15
CA GLU A 455 -13.32 -19.55 -6.70
C GLU A 455 -14.31 -19.18 -7.81
N ASN A 456 -14.12 -19.73 -9.01
CA ASN A 456 -14.96 -19.43 -10.18
C ASN A 456 -15.15 -17.92 -10.46
N GLY A 457 -14.11 -17.13 -10.21
CA GLY A 457 -14.14 -15.68 -10.43
C GLY A 457 -14.72 -14.85 -9.28
N VAL A 458 -15.25 -15.48 -8.24
CA VAL A 458 -15.86 -14.83 -7.06
C VAL A 458 -14.96 -15.05 -5.83
N PHE A 459 -14.82 -14.01 -4.99
CA PHE A 459 -14.13 -14.16 -3.73
C PHE A 459 -15.02 -14.80 -2.66
N VAL A 460 -14.50 -15.83 -2.02
CA VAL A 460 -15.11 -16.52 -0.88
C VAL A 460 -14.20 -16.44 0.34
N LYS A 461 -14.74 -16.65 1.54
CA LYS A 461 -13.97 -16.72 2.79
C LYS A 461 -13.49 -18.14 3.02
N ASN A 462 -12.17 -18.35 2.98
CA ASN A 462 -11.54 -19.59 3.40
C ASN A 462 -11.21 -19.50 4.89
N GLN A 463 -11.93 -20.24 5.73
CA GLN A 463 -11.83 -20.19 7.18
C GLN A 463 -10.71 -21.08 7.71
N TYR A 464 -9.96 -20.57 8.67
CA TYR A 464 -8.98 -21.32 9.45
C TYR A 464 -9.46 -21.43 10.89
N HIS A 465 -9.58 -22.63 11.41
CA HIS A 465 -10.05 -22.92 12.77
C HIS A 465 -9.13 -23.90 13.47
N GLY A 466 -9.06 -23.78 14.80
CA GLY A 466 -8.31 -24.70 15.65
C GLY A 466 -6.83 -24.36 15.76
N PHE A 467 -6.03 -25.34 16.12
CA PHE A 467 -4.58 -25.19 16.31
C PHE A 467 -3.81 -25.57 15.05
N GLY A 468 -2.78 -24.79 14.74
CA GLY A 468 -1.95 -25.02 13.57
C GLY A 468 -0.80 -24.04 13.47
N THR A 469 -0.04 -24.15 12.39
CA THR A 469 1.08 -23.23 12.11
C THR A 469 0.66 -22.13 11.16
N VAL A 470 1.06 -20.92 11.46
CA VAL A 470 0.90 -19.77 10.53
C VAL A 470 1.73 -20.00 9.25
N ALA A 471 2.86 -20.73 9.36
CA ALA A 471 3.68 -21.08 8.22
C ALA A 471 2.91 -21.90 7.16
N LYS A 472 1.96 -22.78 7.58
CA LYS A 472 1.06 -23.49 6.65
C LYS A 472 0.21 -22.51 5.87
N VAL A 473 -0.41 -21.55 6.55
CA VAL A 473 -1.27 -20.52 5.92
C VAL A 473 -0.48 -19.67 4.92
N LEU A 474 0.74 -19.27 5.29
CA LEU A 474 1.65 -18.58 4.38
C LEU A 474 2.00 -19.41 3.16
N MET A 475 2.27 -20.72 3.35
CA MET A 475 2.59 -21.63 2.26
C MET A 475 1.43 -21.77 1.28
N GLU A 476 0.19 -21.95 1.78
CA GLU A 476 -1.02 -21.99 0.95
C GLU A 476 -1.20 -20.69 0.16
N LEU A 477 -1.04 -19.55 0.81
CA LEU A 477 -1.16 -18.24 0.17
C LEU A 477 -0.14 -18.03 -0.96
N LEU A 478 1.11 -18.49 -0.77
CA LEU A 478 2.16 -18.37 -1.78
C LEU A 478 1.97 -19.37 -2.94
N ILE A 479 1.48 -20.57 -2.67
CA ILE A 479 1.11 -21.55 -3.70
C ILE A 479 -0.01 -20.99 -4.57
N ASP A 480 -1.08 -20.47 -3.95
CA ASP A 480 -2.19 -19.83 -4.67
C ASP A 480 -1.69 -18.63 -5.51
N PHE A 481 -0.76 -17.83 -4.97
CA PHE A 481 -0.13 -16.73 -5.70
C PHE A 481 0.56 -17.22 -6.99
N VAL A 482 1.44 -18.22 -6.88
CA VAL A 482 2.18 -18.76 -8.04
C VAL A 482 1.20 -19.32 -9.06
N PHE A 483 0.24 -20.13 -8.63
CA PHE A 483 -0.76 -20.75 -9.50
C PHE A 483 -1.59 -19.73 -10.28
N HIS A 484 -2.11 -18.69 -9.62
CA HIS A 484 -2.91 -17.66 -10.27
C HIS A 484 -2.11 -16.82 -11.28
N HIS A 485 -0.81 -16.64 -11.06
CA HIS A 485 0.04 -15.84 -11.94
C HIS A 485 0.51 -16.59 -13.20
N LEU A 486 0.49 -17.91 -13.19
CA LEU A 486 0.79 -18.72 -14.38
C LEU A 486 -0.22 -18.57 -15.53
N GLN A 487 -1.44 -18.17 -15.23
CA GLN A 487 -2.53 -18.03 -16.20
C GLN A 487 -2.55 -16.66 -16.89
N ARG A 488 -1.59 -15.78 -16.57
CA ARG A 488 -1.57 -14.40 -17.08
C ARG A 488 -0.89 -14.29 -18.43
N LYS A 489 -1.36 -13.35 -19.23
CA LYS A 489 -0.79 -13.04 -20.54
C LYS A 489 0.69 -12.65 -20.48
N HIS A 490 1.10 -12.00 -19.38
CA HIS A 490 2.49 -11.64 -19.12
C HIS A 490 2.91 -12.27 -17.79
N PHE A 491 3.88 -13.18 -17.85
CA PHE A 491 4.40 -13.85 -16.67
C PHE A 491 5.22 -12.89 -15.79
N PRO A 492 4.83 -12.67 -14.51
CA PRO A 492 5.48 -11.69 -13.63
C PRO A 492 6.75 -12.27 -12.99
N VAL A 493 7.84 -12.27 -13.74
CA VAL A 493 9.11 -12.94 -13.36
C VAL A 493 9.62 -12.49 -11.99
N ASP A 494 9.72 -11.18 -11.74
CA ASP A 494 10.28 -10.66 -10.48
C ASP A 494 9.43 -11.05 -9.26
N LEU A 495 8.10 -11.03 -9.40
CA LEU A 495 7.19 -11.46 -8.35
C LEU A 495 7.29 -12.97 -8.09
N THR A 496 7.43 -13.76 -9.15
CA THR A 496 7.56 -15.21 -9.06
C THR A 496 8.87 -15.59 -8.37
N ILE A 497 9.99 -14.92 -8.68
CA ILE A 497 11.27 -15.13 -7.99
C ILE A 497 11.09 -14.91 -6.48
N ARG A 498 10.45 -13.83 -6.05
CA ARG A 498 10.22 -13.53 -4.62
C ARG A 498 9.32 -14.57 -3.95
N ALA A 499 8.23 -14.98 -4.60
CA ALA A 499 7.33 -16.00 -4.07
C ALA A 499 8.03 -17.35 -3.93
N LEU A 500 8.79 -17.80 -4.95
CA LEU A 500 9.56 -19.04 -4.89
C LEU A 500 10.67 -19.00 -3.83
N SER A 501 11.31 -17.84 -3.63
CA SER A 501 12.29 -17.68 -2.54
C SER A 501 11.63 -17.80 -1.16
N ALA A 502 10.43 -17.23 -0.97
CA ALA A 502 9.67 -17.39 0.28
C ALA A 502 9.23 -18.86 0.50
N ILE A 503 8.73 -19.55 -0.54
CA ILE A 503 8.38 -20.98 -0.49
C ILE A 503 9.61 -21.82 -0.13
N HIS A 504 10.74 -21.56 -0.78
CA HIS A 504 12.00 -22.26 -0.51
C HIS A 504 12.43 -22.11 0.95
N LEU A 505 12.41 -20.87 1.46
CA LEU A 505 12.75 -20.59 2.85
C LEU A 505 11.81 -21.30 3.83
N LEU A 506 10.49 -21.29 3.57
CA LEU A 506 9.50 -21.98 4.41
C LEU A 506 9.74 -23.50 4.43
N ILE A 507 10.06 -24.12 3.29
CA ILE A 507 10.38 -25.56 3.20
C ILE A 507 11.65 -25.89 3.98
N CYS A 508 12.73 -25.12 3.82
CA CYS A 508 13.96 -25.33 4.56
C CYS A 508 13.75 -25.19 6.08
N GLN A 509 12.96 -24.20 6.51
CA GLN A 509 12.65 -24.01 7.92
C GLN A 509 11.69 -25.08 8.46
N SER A 510 10.73 -25.58 7.66
CA SER A 510 9.82 -26.65 8.08
C SER A 510 10.57 -27.92 8.50
N ARG A 511 11.64 -28.27 7.78
CA ARG A 511 12.56 -29.36 8.15
C ARG A 511 13.24 -29.09 9.49
N LYS A 512 13.78 -27.87 9.67
CA LYS A 512 14.47 -27.47 10.90
C LYS A 512 13.56 -27.51 12.14
N TYR A 513 12.29 -27.09 11.97
CA TYR A 513 11.29 -27.11 13.03
C TYR A 513 10.51 -28.42 13.09
N ARG A 514 10.79 -29.40 12.22
CA ARG A 514 10.13 -30.71 12.12
C ARG A 514 8.61 -30.59 11.92
N VAL A 515 8.18 -29.62 11.15
CA VAL A 515 6.76 -29.38 10.82
C VAL A 515 6.52 -29.83 9.38
N ARG A 516 5.50 -30.67 9.19
CA ARG A 516 5.05 -31.10 7.86
C ARG A 516 3.80 -30.34 7.47
N PHE A 517 3.81 -29.69 6.31
CA PHE A 517 2.68 -28.91 5.83
C PHE A 517 1.65 -29.79 5.13
N ALA A 518 0.42 -29.83 5.64
CA ALA A 518 -0.72 -30.39 4.93
C ALA A 518 -1.33 -29.32 4.00
N VAL A 519 -0.61 -28.99 2.93
CA VAL A 519 -1.00 -28.07 1.86
C VAL A 519 -1.22 -28.86 0.55
N ASP A 520 -1.77 -28.21 -0.46
CA ASP A 520 -1.91 -28.81 -1.79
C ASP A 520 -0.57 -28.81 -2.55
N TRP A 521 0.22 -29.85 -2.29
CA TRP A 521 1.51 -30.06 -2.92
C TRP A 521 1.39 -30.34 -4.43
N ASP A 522 0.31 -30.96 -4.87
CA ASP A 522 0.10 -31.27 -6.28
C ASP A 522 -0.06 -30.00 -7.10
N THR A 523 -0.82 -29.04 -6.60
CA THR A 523 -0.90 -27.69 -7.20
C THR A 523 0.46 -27.01 -7.28
N LEU A 524 1.32 -27.14 -6.25
CA LEU A 524 2.69 -26.60 -6.31
C LEU A 524 3.53 -27.27 -7.39
N TRP A 525 3.56 -28.61 -7.43
CA TRP A 525 4.37 -29.34 -8.40
C TRP A 525 3.92 -29.07 -9.84
N ASN A 526 2.62 -29.02 -10.08
CA ASN A 526 2.04 -28.61 -11.36
C ASN A 526 2.45 -27.20 -11.75
N ALA A 527 2.40 -26.26 -10.80
CA ALA A 527 2.79 -24.87 -11.03
C ALA A 527 4.29 -24.76 -11.40
N LEU A 528 5.16 -25.46 -10.68
CA LEU A 528 6.60 -25.46 -10.97
C LEU A 528 6.90 -26.08 -12.35
N THR A 529 6.22 -27.18 -12.71
CA THR A 529 6.35 -27.81 -14.04
C THR A 529 5.89 -26.84 -15.14
N LYS A 530 4.81 -26.09 -14.91
CA LYS A 530 4.33 -25.08 -15.84
C LYS A 530 5.31 -23.92 -16.01
N ILE A 531 6.03 -23.51 -14.95
CA ILE A 531 7.09 -22.50 -15.06
C ILE A 531 8.23 -23.03 -15.95
N CYS A 532 8.61 -24.32 -15.81
CA CYS A 532 9.58 -24.94 -16.70
C CYS A 532 9.13 -24.88 -18.17
N ASP A 533 7.87 -25.17 -18.46
CA ASP A 533 7.28 -25.08 -19.81
C ASP A 533 7.33 -23.64 -20.37
N ILE A 534 7.00 -22.64 -19.55
CA ILE A 534 7.09 -21.20 -19.92
C ILE A 534 8.53 -20.80 -20.25
N VAL A 535 9.51 -21.27 -19.47
CA VAL A 535 10.94 -21.00 -19.72
C VAL A 535 11.40 -21.71 -21.00
N ALA A 536 11.07 -23.00 -21.16
CA ALA A 536 11.45 -23.79 -22.33
C ALA A 536 10.93 -23.21 -23.66
N LYS A 537 9.78 -22.56 -23.63
CA LYS A 537 9.16 -21.86 -24.79
C LYS A 537 9.63 -20.42 -25.01
N ASP A 538 10.61 -19.94 -24.27
CA ASP A 538 11.07 -18.54 -24.28
C ASP A 538 9.98 -17.49 -23.94
N GLU A 539 8.92 -17.91 -23.23
CA GLU A 539 7.81 -17.04 -22.83
C GLU A 539 8.02 -16.33 -21.47
N CYS A 540 9.08 -16.74 -20.73
CA CYS A 540 9.34 -16.27 -19.37
C CYS A 540 9.79 -14.81 -19.35
N SER A 541 10.87 -14.48 -20.05
CA SER A 541 11.48 -13.15 -20.08
C SER A 541 12.44 -13.04 -21.25
N LYS A 542 12.54 -11.81 -21.81
CA LYS A 542 13.62 -11.45 -22.74
C LYS A 542 14.98 -11.34 -22.05
N ASP A 543 14.99 -11.19 -20.74
CA ASP A 543 16.18 -11.16 -19.90
C ASP A 543 16.53 -12.58 -19.49
N LEU A 544 17.57 -13.13 -20.12
CA LEU A 544 18.06 -14.49 -19.88
C LEU A 544 18.54 -14.71 -18.45
N GLU A 545 19.07 -13.69 -17.80
CA GLU A 545 19.54 -13.79 -16.42
C GLU A 545 18.36 -14.01 -15.47
N LYS A 546 17.27 -13.26 -15.65
CA LYS A 546 16.03 -13.46 -14.88
C LYS A 546 15.38 -14.81 -15.16
N ALA A 547 15.33 -15.25 -16.43
CA ALA A 547 14.81 -16.56 -16.79
C ALA A 547 15.63 -17.69 -16.16
N SER A 548 16.96 -17.57 -16.18
CA SER A 548 17.88 -18.51 -15.52
C SER A 548 17.68 -18.56 -14.00
N LEU A 549 17.46 -17.40 -13.37
CA LEU A 549 17.23 -17.31 -11.90
C LEU A 549 15.89 -17.94 -11.49
N VAL A 550 14.81 -17.69 -12.23
CA VAL A 550 13.52 -18.37 -11.98
C VAL A 550 13.69 -19.88 -12.07
N LEU A 551 14.34 -20.35 -13.12
CA LEU A 551 14.59 -21.77 -13.35
C LEU A 551 15.40 -22.38 -12.21
N GLU A 552 16.46 -21.71 -11.75
CA GLU A 552 17.27 -22.16 -10.62
C GLU A 552 16.42 -22.37 -9.36
N LYS A 553 15.55 -21.39 -9.02
CA LYS A 553 14.66 -21.53 -7.86
C LYS A 553 13.70 -22.71 -8.01
N VAL A 554 13.12 -22.92 -9.20
CA VAL A 554 12.25 -24.07 -9.48
C VAL A 554 12.99 -25.40 -9.33
N LEU A 555 14.16 -25.52 -9.96
CA LEU A 555 14.96 -26.75 -9.91
C LEU A 555 15.50 -27.05 -8.49
N LYS A 556 15.84 -26.03 -7.70
CA LYS A 556 16.18 -26.19 -6.28
C LYS A 556 15.00 -26.76 -5.48
N LEU A 557 13.78 -26.26 -5.70
CA LEU A 557 12.57 -26.77 -5.04
C LEU A 557 12.27 -28.23 -5.42
N PHE A 558 12.40 -28.59 -6.68
CA PHE A 558 12.25 -29.99 -7.11
C PHE A 558 13.32 -30.89 -6.45
N ASN A 559 14.58 -30.48 -6.45
CA ASN A 559 15.65 -31.26 -5.83
C ASN A 559 15.50 -31.38 -4.30
N LEU A 560 14.96 -30.34 -3.62
CA LEU A 560 14.58 -30.49 -2.22
C LEU A 560 13.49 -31.56 -2.04
N GLY A 561 12.47 -31.56 -2.91
CA GLY A 561 11.43 -32.60 -2.92
C GLY A 561 12.02 -34.00 -3.18
N ILE A 562 12.89 -34.13 -4.17
CA ILE A 562 13.56 -35.40 -4.53
C ILE A 562 14.40 -35.91 -3.36
N LEU A 563 15.34 -35.12 -2.86
CA LEU A 563 16.39 -35.60 -1.94
C LEU A 563 15.97 -35.54 -0.46
N LYS A 564 15.08 -34.62 -0.09
CA LYS A 564 14.74 -34.34 1.31
C LYS A 564 13.21 -34.33 1.57
N GLY A 565 12.41 -34.78 0.61
CA GLY A 565 10.93 -34.74 0.67
C GLY A 565 10.34 -35.43 1.89
N GLU A 566 10.93 -36.55 2.34
CA GLU A 566 10.48 -37.28 3.53
C GLU A 566 10.49 -36.44 4.81
N ALA A 567 11.30 -35.38 4.88
CA ALA A 567 11.41 -34.54 6.06
C ALA A 567 10.31 -33.49 6.19
N PHE A 568 9.66 -33.07 5.07
CA PHE A 568 8.67 -31.98 5.08
C PHE A 568 7.34 -32.32 4.42
N LEU A 569 7.29 -33.31 3.53
CA LEU A 569 6.03 -33.76 2.92
C LEU A 569 5.20 -34.54 3.95
N PRO A 570 3.87 -34.41 3.96
CA PRO A 570 3.01 -35.10 4.92
C PRO A 570 3.05 -36.63 4.78
N THR A 571 3.03 -37.10 3.54
CA THR A 571 3.00 -38.54 3.24
C THR A 571 3.87 -38.84 2.03
N ARG A 572 4.27 -40.13 1.88
CA ARG A 572 5.00 -40.60 0.73
C ARG A 572 4.24 -40.40 -0.60
N LYS A 573 2.92 -40.39 -0.56
CA LYS A 573 2.09 -40.15 -1.74
C LYS A 573 2.40 -38.79 -2.42
N HIS A 574 2.62 -37.72 -1.65
CA HIS A 574 2.95 -36.41 -2.21
C HIS A 574 4.32 -36.40 -2.92
N HIS A 575 5.25 -37.21 -2.44
CA HIS A 575 6.53 -37.42 -3.11
C HIS A 575 6.35 -38.19 -4.43
N GLU A 576 5.56 -39.30 -4.40
CA GLU A 576 5.23 -40.09 -5.59
C GLU A 576 4.49 -39.24 -6.64
N GLN A 577 3.58 -38.33 -6.22
CA GLN A 577 2.91 -37.40 -7.10
C GLN A 577 3.88 -36.47 -7.82
N MET A 578 4.89 -35.94 -7.11
CA MET A 578 5.93 -35.12 -7.75
C MET A 578 6.68 -35.88 -8.83
N ILE A 579 7.12 -37.11 -8.53
CA ILE A 579 7.82 -37.98 -9.51
C ILE A 579 6.91 -38.29 -10.71
N TYR A 580 5.63 -38.56 -10.46
CA TYR A 580 4.64 -38.76 -11.51
C TYR A 580 4.52 -37.56 -12.44
N GLN A 581 4.56 -36.31 -11.92
CA GLN A 581 4.57 -35.11 -12.75
C GLN A 581 5.79 -35.05 -13.68
N PHE A 582 6.97 -35.47 -13.23
CA PHE A 582 8.15 -35.50 -14.09
C PHE A 582 7.97 -36.48 -15.27
N ILE A 583 7.44 -37.66 -15.01
CA ILE A 583 7.18 -38.66 -16.04
C ILE A 583 6.13 -38.17 -17.03
N ARG A 584 4.99 -37.66 -16.51
CA ARG A 584 3.89 -37.17 -17.33
C ARG A 584 4.28 -36.00 -18.24
N HIS A 585 5.21 -35.18 -17.79
CA HIS A 585 5.67 -34.00 -18.52
C HIS A 585 7.13 -34.09 -18.97
N SER A 586 7.62 -35.35 -19.30
CA SER A 586 8.99 -35.59 -19.74
C SER A 586 9.41 -34.68 -20.90
N SER A 587 8.53 -34.50 -21.88
CA SER A 587 8.78 -33.62 -23.05
C SER A 587 9.07 -32.15 -22.68
N VAL A 588 8.53 -31.65 -21.56
CA VAL A 588 8.86 -30.30 -21.07
C VAL A 588 10.29 -30.24 -20.58
N PHE A 589 10.76 -31.27 -19.87
CA PHE A 589 12.14 -31.34 -19.37
C PHE A 589 13.15 -31.56 -20.48
N ASP A 590 12.78 -32.29 -21.55
CA ASP A 590 13.60 -32.40 -22.75
C ASP A 590 13.79 -31.06 -23.45
N GLN A 591 12.68 -30.34 -23.69
CA GLN A 591 12.71 -28.96 -24.25
C GLN A 591 13.48 -27.99 -23.36
N LEU A 592 13.38 -28.14 -22.03
CA LEU A 592 14.13 -27.37 -21.06
C LEU A 592 15.63 -27.64 -21.13
N THR A 593 16.02 -28.88 -21.34
CA THR A 593 17.42 -29.27 -21.57
C THR A 593 17.96 -28.56 -22.79
N ASP A 594 17.25 -28.63 -23.92
CA ASP A 594 17.62 -27.93 -25.16
C ASP A 594 17.70 -26.41 -24.97
N TRP A 595 16.78 -25.83 -24.18
CA TRP A 595 16.79 -24.40 -23.85
C TRP A 595 18.03 -24.01 -23.04
N ILE A 596 18.39 -24.80 -22.02
CA ILE A 596 19.59 -24.59 -21.21
C ILE A 596 20.84 -24.70 -22.08
N GLU A 597 20.90 -25.66 -23.01
CA GLU A 597 22.04 -25.85 -23.89
C GLU A 597 22.23 -24.68 -24.87
N ARG A 598 21.16 -24.17 -25.41
CA ARG A 598 21.19 -23.05 -26.34
C ARG A 598 21.51 -21.69 -25.69
N ASN A 599 20.96 -21.43 -24.49
CA ASN A 599 20.93 -20.09 -23.92
C ASN A 599 21.91 -19.88 -22.77
N LEU A 600 22.32 -20.93 -22.06
CA LEU A 600 23.15 -20.79 -20.87
C LEU A 600 24.58 -21.29 -21.08
N LYS A 601 25.52 -20.66 -20.37
CA LYS A 601 26.94 -21.08 -20.42
C LYS A 601 27.11 -22.55 -19.97
N LYS A 602 28.17 -23.21 -20.44
CA LYS A 602 28.45 -24.62 -20.06
C LYS A 602 28.54 -24.84 -18.54
N VAL A 603 29.08 -23.90 -17.81
CA VAL A 603 29.10 -23.93 -16.34
C VAL A 603 27.93 -23.06 -15.82
N ASN A 604 26.76 -23.67 -15.65
CA ASN A 604 25.58 -23.04 -15.10
C ASN A 604 24.91 -24.00 -14.09
N PRO A 605 24.51 -23.53 -12.90
CA PRO A 605 23.90 -24.36 -11.87
C PRO A 605 22.65 -25.11 -12.35
N ASN A 606 21.85 -24.50 -13.24
CA ASN A 606 20.63 -25.12 -13.78
C ASN A 606 20.89 -26.45 -14.48
N ARG A 607 22.02 -26.58 -15.19
CA ARG A 607 22.42 -27.82 -15.86
C ARG A 607 22.66 -28.97 -14.86
N GLN A 608 23.30 -28.66 -13.75
CA GLN A 608 23.55 -29.65 -12.67
C GLN A 608 22.25 -30.02 -11.95
N LEU A 609 21.44 -29.02 -11.61
CA LEU A 609 20.17 -29.20 -10.90
C LEU A 609 19.15 -30.02 -11.70
N LEU A 610 19.22 -30.01 -13.05
CA LEU A 610 18.34 -30.80 -13.90
C LEU A 610 18.71 -32.26 -13.94
N THR A 611 19.97 -32.65 -13.63
CA THR A 611 20.48 -34.00 -13.75
C THR A 611 19.63 -35.05 -13.02
N ASN A 612 19.21 -34.80 -11.78
CA ASN A 612 18.39 -35.74 -11.03
C ASN A 612 17.02 -35.97 -11.70
N ILE A 613 16.39 -34.92 -12.20
CA ILE A 613 15.09 -35.02 -12.90
C ILE A 613 15.26 -35.85 -14.18
N SER A 614 16.30 -35.58 -14.97
CA SER A 614 16.59 -36.33 -16.20
C SER A 614 16.87 -37.81 -15.90
N THR A 615 17.62 -38.09 -14.82
CA THR A 615 17.89 -39.49 -14.38
C THR A 615 16.59 -40.21 -13.98
N ILE A 616 15.70 -39.54 -13.26
CA ILE A 616 14.40 -40.08 -12.86
C ILE A 616 13.54 -40.39 -14.08
N ILE A 617 13.45 -39.43 -15.01
CA ILE A 617 12.65 -39.59 -16.25
C ILE A 617 13.18 -40.77 -17.09
N SER A 618 14.50 -40.81 -17.33
CA SER A 618 15.10 -41.90 -18.15
C SER A 618 14.86 -43.24 -17.52
N GLN A 619 15.29 -43.48 -16.27
CA GLN A 619 15.27 -44.82 -15.68
C GLN A 619 13.86 -45.33 -15.37
N ILE A 620 12.95 -44.46 -14.91
CA ILE A 620 11.55 -44.84 -14.67
C ILE A 620 10.80 -44.98 -16.00
N GLY A 621 11.09 -44.12 -17.00
CA GLY A 621 10.52 -44.22 -18.35
C GLY A 621 10.87 -45.56 -19.03
N GLU A 622 12.14 -45.94 -19.00
CA GLU A 622 12.61 -47.26 -19.53
C GLU A 622 11.88 -48.45 -18.87
N GLU A 623 11.67 -48.40 -17.55
CA GLU A 623 10.92 -49.44 -16.84
C GLU A 623 9.42 -49.48 -17.20
N ILE A 624 8.81 -48.30 -17.47
CA ILE A 624 7.43 -48.21 -17.93
C ILE A 624 7.29 -48.84 -19.33
N ASP A 625 8.17 -48.47 -20.25
CA ASP A 625 8.15 -48.95 -21.62
C ASP A 625 8.36 -50.48 -21.68
N MET A 626 9.25 -50.99 -20.85
CA MET A 626 9.52 -52.46 -20.78
C MET A 626 8.34 -53.23 -20.19
N LYS A 627 7.63 -52.70 -19.19
CA LYS A 627 6.60 -53.48 -18.48
C LYS A 627 5.18 -53.28 -19.03
N HIS A 628 4.85 -52.09 -19.56
CA HIS A 628 3.48 -51.71 -19.89
C HIS A 628 3.31 -51.08 -21.28
N GLY A 629 4.42 -50.82 -22.01
CA GLY A 629 4.37 -50.18 -23.33
C GLY A 629 3.88 -48.70 -23.25
N SER A 630 3.32 -48.22 -24.37
CA SER A 630 3.08 -46.78 -24.58
C SER A 630 1.90 -46.18 -23.80
N TYR A 631 1.07 -46.99 -23.15
CA TYR A 631 -0.16 -46.48 -22.48
C TYR A 631 -0.40 -47.09 -21.10
N PRO A 632 0.45 -46.84 -20.09
CA PRO A 632 0.26 -47.34 -18.75
C PRO A 632 -0.91 -46.57 -18.07
N SER A 633 -1.64 -47.29 -17.19
CA SER A 633 -2.57 -46.60 -16.27
C SER A 633 -1.79 -45.84 -15.19
N GLU A 634 -2.44 -44.83 -14.56
CA GLU A 634 -1.84 -44.08 -13.48
C GLU A 634 -1.35 -44.95 -12.33
N ASP A 635 -2.15 -45.96 -11.92
CA ASP A 635 -1.78 -46.90 -10.86
C ASP A 635 -0.54 -47.75 -11.22
N GLN A 636 -0.41 -48.11 -12.48
CA GLN A 636 0.78 -48.85 -12.97
C GLN A 636 2.03 -47.98 -12.89
N VAL A 637 1.92 -46.70 -13.24
CA VAL A 637 3.05 -45.76 -13.13
C VAL A 637 3.44 -45.55 -11.67
N TYR A 638 2.49 -45.40 -10.75
CA TYR A 638 2.80 -45.30 -9.31
C TYR A 638 3.47 -46.58 -8.77
N LEU A 639 3.04 -47.74 -9.24
CA LEU A 639 3.69 -49.00 -8.83
C LEU A 639 5.16 -49.04 -9.26
N ILE A 640 5.45 -48.65 -10.49
CA ILE A 640 6.83 -48.60 -11.01
C ILE A 640 7.65 -47.58 -10.25
N ILE A 641 7.11 -46.38 -9.99
CA ILE A 641 7.78 -45.35 -9.19
C ILE A 641 8.18 -45.93 -7.82
N LYS A 642 7.28 -46.64 -7.13
CA LYS A 642 7.56 -47.25 -5.81
C LYS A 642 8.68 -48.29 -5.85
N GLN A 643 8.79 -49.05 -6.95
CA GLN A 643 9.77 -50.12 -7.10
C GLN A 643 11.13 -49.58 -7.54
N THR A 644 11.16 -48.61 -8.44
CA THR A 644 12.39 -48.17 -9.12
C THR A 644 13.07 -47.03 -8.37
N TYR A 645 12.30 -46.05 -7.86
CA TYR A 645 12.85 -44.83 -7.26
C TYR A 645 13.86 -45.10 -6.12
N PRO A 646 13.66 -46.07 -5.18
CA PRO A 646 14.61 -46.32 -4.09
C PRO A 646 16.00 -46.76 -4.55
N ASN A 647 16.10 -47.25 -5.78
CA ASN A 647 17.34 -47.81 -6.36
C ASN A 647 18.08 -46.78 -7.23
N LEU A 648 17.51 -45.59 -7.44
CA LEU A 648 18.12 -44.56 -8.27
C LEU A 648 19.38 -43.98 -7.60
N LYS A 649 20.42 -43.78 -8.40
CA LYS A 649 21.64 -43.07 -7.96
C LYS A 649 21.47 -41.59 -8.27
N LEU A 650 21.02 -40.81 -7.27
CA LEU A 650 20.80 -39.39 -7.40
C LEU A 650 21.97 -38.59 -6.82
N THR A 651 22.26 -37.44 -7.43
CA THR A 651 23.31 -36.53 -6.97
C THR A 651 22.79 -35.72 -5.76
N ASP A 652 23.53 -35.75 -4.64
CA ASP A 652 23.23 -34.91 -3.49
C ASP A 652 23.88 -33.52 -3.69
N PHE A 653 23.08 -32.47 -3.59
CA PHE A 653 23.52 -31.09 -3.71
C PHE A 653 23.56 -30.44 -2.32
N GLN A 654 24.75 -30.09 -1.86
CA GLN A 654 24.95 -29.49 -0.54
C GLN A 654 24.33 -28.08 -0.46
N THR A 655 24.22 -27.36 -1.59
CA THR A 655 23.74 -25.97 -1.66
C THR A 655 22.23 -25.83 -1.77
N LEU A 656 21.45 -26.91 -1.71
CA LEU A 656 19.98 -26.82 -1.82
C LEU A 656 19.32 -26.06 -0.70
N GLU A 657 19.91 -26.06 0.49
CA GLU A 657 19.36 -25.36 1.66
C GLU A 657 19.91 -23.93 1.79
N ASP A 658 20.86 -23.56 0.94
CA ASP A 658 21.37 -22.21 0.89
C ASP A 658 20.29 -21.31 0.29
N VAL A 659 19.62 -20.58 1.15
CA VAL A 659 18.65 -19.56 0.78
C VAL A 659 19.34 -18.23 0.98
N ASP A 660 19.43 -17.46 -0.10
CA ASP A 660 19.89 -16.08 -0.01
C ASP A 660 18.92 -15.31 0.91
N GLU A 661 19.43 -14.81 2.02
CA GLU A 661 18.64 -13.92 2.87
C GLU A 661 18.29 -12.66 2.08
N TYR A 662 17.05 -12.21 2.23
CA TYR A 662 16.65 -10.95 1.61
C TYR A 662 17.38 -9.81 2.31
N VAL A 663 18.26 -9.17 1.59
CA VAL A 663 18.91 -7.92 1.99
C VAL A 663 18.47 -6.85 1.00
N GLU A 664 17.85 -5.80 1.52
CA GLU A 664 17.55 -4.64 0.72
C GLU A 664 18.87 -4.09 0.13
N ASN A 665 18.90 -3.91 -1.18
CA ASN A 665 20.13 -3.51 -1.86
C ASN A 665 19.88 -2.43 -2.93
N PRO A 666 20.92 -1.71 -3.39
CA PRO A 666 20.80 -0.65 -4.38
C PRO A 666 20.19 -1.09 -5.73
N ASN A 667 20.21 -2.39 -6.06
CA ASN A 667 19.58 -2.90 -7.30
C ASN A 667 18.05 -2.73 -7.27
N GLU A 668 17.44 -2.57 -6.08
CA GLU A 668 16.01 -2.31 -5.91
C GLU A 668 15.66 -0.82 -5.97
N THR A 669 16.63 0.08 -6.12
CA THR A 669 16.40 1.53 -6.18
C THR A 669 15.31 1.91 -7.18
N ASN A 670 15.30 1.28 -8.35
CA ASN A 670 14.28 1.57 -9.38
C ASN A 670 12.88 1.17 -8.91
N PHE A 671 12.73 0.00 -8.28
CA PHE A 671 11.46 -0.46 -7.72
C PHE A 671 10.95 0.50 -6.64
N PHE A 672 11.78 0.83 -5.64
CA PHE A 672 11.39 1.74 -4.56
C PHE A 672 11.12 3.17 -5.07
N THR A 673 11.88 3.65 -6.06
CA THR A 673 11.60 4.95 -6.69
C THR A 673 10.22 4.99 -7.34
N GLN A 674 9.82 3.93 -8.05
CA GLN A 674 8.50 3.85 -8.67
C GLN A 674 7.40 3.68 -7.60
N LEU A 675 7.61 2.84 -6.61
CA LEU A 675 6.69 2.68 -5.47
C LEU A 675 6.45 4.03 -4.76
N MET A 676 7.52 4.80 -4.52
CA MET A 676 7.42 6.13 -3.92
C MET A 676 6.66 7.13 -4.78
N ARG A 677 6.80 7.08 -6.11
CA ARG A 677 5.98 7.91 -7.00
C ARG A 677 4.50 7.60 -6.88
N VAL A 678 4.14 6.32 -6.84
CA VAL A 678 2.76 5.86 -6.62
C VAL A 678 2.26 6.35 -5.27
N PHE A 679 3.05 6.20 -4.22
CA PHE A 679 2.68 6.62 -2.87
C PHE A 679 2.50 8.14 -2.76
N ILE A 680 3.39 8.94 -3.35
CA ILE A 680 3.25 10.40 -3.40
C ILE A 680 1.95 10.79 -4.12
N PHE A 681 1.62 10.15 -5.23
CA PHE A 681 0.36 10.39 -5.95
C PHE A 681 -0.86 10.08 -5.07
N ASP A 682 -0.85 8.95 -4.36
CA ASP A 682 -1.89 8.58 -3.41
C ASP A 682 -2.05 9.64 -2.30
N CYS A 683 -0.94 10.11 -1.73
CA CYS A 683 -0.96 11.16 -0.69
C CYS A 683 -1.51 12.50 -1.23
N LYS A 684 -1.12 12.92 -2.43
CA LYS A 684 -1.68 14.13 -3.08
C LYS A 684 -3.19 14.03 -3.24
N THR A 685 -3.70 12.87 -3.62
CA THR A 685 -5.14 12.61 -3.76
C THR A 685 -5.87 12.72 -2.43
N LEU A 686 -5.31 12.14 -1.35
CA LEU A 686 -5.88 12.22 0.00
C LEU A 686 -5.94 13.67 0.53
N VAL A 687 -4.87 14.44 0.32
CA VAL A 687 -4.82 15.86 0.72
C VAL A 687 -5.87 16.66 -0.05
N ASN A 688 -5.96 16.52 -1.36
CA ASN A 688 -6.95 17.23 -2.19
C ASN A 688 -8.37 16.95 -1.74
N ASN A 689 -8.72 15.69 -1.47
CA ASN A 689 -10.04 15.30 -0.98
C ASN A 689 -10.34 15.90 0.41
N SER A 690 -9.34 16.02 1.28
CA SER A 690 -9.52 16.59 2.63
C SER A 690 -9.78 18.09 2.62
N PHE A 691 -9.20 18.85 1.68
CA PHE A 691 -9.47 20.28 1.49
C PHE A 691 -10.81 20.53 0.79
N LEU A 692 -11.24 19.63 -0.14
CA LEU A 692 -12.53 19.74 -0.82
C LEU A 692 -13.72 19.46 0.12
N SER A 693 -13.57 18.57 1.10
CA SER A 693 -14.63 18.27 2.08
C SER A 693 -14.92 19.42 3.03
N GLN A 694 -14.05 20.42 3.17
CA GLN A 694 -14.30 21.63 3.95
C GLN A 694 -15.18 22.66 3.21
N LYS A 695 -15.48 22.47 1.92
CA LYS A 695 -16.40 23.34 1.17
C LYS A 695 -17.88 23.10 1.52
N ASN A 696 -18.23 21.98 2.14
CA ASN A 696 -19.62 21.56 2.39
C ASN A 696 -20.04 21.62 3.87
N ASN A 697 -19.17 22.12 4.76
CA ASN A 697 -19.45 22.38 6.15
C ASN A 697 -19.14 23.88 6.44
#